data_eedbcbfb4c76d0a0a365d7ab0290a706
#
_entry.id   eedbcbfb4c76d0a0a365d7ab0290a706
#
_cell.length_a   1.000
_cell.length_b   1.000
_cell.length_c   1.000
_cell.angle_alpha   90.00
_cell.angle_beta   90.00
_cell.angle_gamma   90.00
#
_symmetry.space_group_name_H-M   'P 1'
#
loop_
_entity.id
_entity.type
_entity.pdbx_description
1 polymer ?
#
loop_
_entity_poly.entity_id
_entity_poly.type
_entity_poly.pdbx_seq_one_letter_code
_entity_poly.pdbx_strand_id
1 'polypeptide(L)'
;MKRYLPFLLILFFAAPVFGQSKKELIQLGDAAFMNGNYGSAVYFYRKVVEHIPGKNDVTQPYEIQNNGGRNKKNKSSDSTAGPSNDPKEIYVTHRLAESYRRLRDYNNAEYWYSKAVTMPTQQFPDARYYYAQTLMNNGKYQEAEDQFELHVNEASNESMKKLSENKIVSTAFARNPENTKAGTRTYWMDTSFNKGESSFGINFFTDESVIFASARTGNTTADPKEDGRYTTDLYIAAELDSGKFGVPQPFPSPVNSPSNEGACVLSVDRSTFYFTRWSPSNKNDCAIYVSKRFNRRWMEPMKLDINLEGYRTMMPMLNLDETKLFFASDRPGGQGGLDIWFCPIDPEGNIGAPENLGPVINTPEDESSPYFHLITNTLYFASEGHRGFGGLDIFKTVYNEDEGIWTNPINLGAPINSSKDERYFILSNDQRSGYFASDRNPCNDCDSLAMMNPHCEKIYGFQKESIVIDIEGYVYDAETEEPIMGAIVELKDVNGEWEPIILITDENGYYKTELRQGMEIFMKAKKTKFFADAASVNTVSITETTHLQQDFYLRRIPSGEIEIPGIEYDFDRATLRPKSKEILDQLYDFLTLNSDLVVEIKSHTDCRGNDLYNLRLSKERAQSCVDYLISKGIAKERLIPQGYGETEPLFKCDDIEKETVKDKQEEMHQRNRRTAFRVVKQE
;
A
#
# COMPACT_ATOMS: atom_id res chain seq x y z
N MET A 1 20.69 -60.06 -26.08
CA MET A 1 21.62 -60.06 -24.94
C MET A 1 21.15 -58.95 -23.98
N LYS A 2 20.47 -59.34 -22.90
CA LYS A 2 19.99 -58.45 -21.87
C LYS A 2 21.12 -58.22 -20.87
N ARG A 3 21.58 -56.96 -20.72
CA ARG A 3 22.48 -56.55 -19.63
C ARG A 3 21.60 -55.99 -18.49
N TYR A 4 21.53 -56.75 -17.42
CA TYR A 4 21.02 -56.31 -16.15
C TYR A 4 22.09 -55.45 -15.47
N LEU A 5 21.76 -54.22 -15.11
CA LEU A 5 22.48 -53.37 -14.14
C LEU A 5 21.92 -53.70 -12.76
N PRO A 6 22.71 -54.06 -11.75
CA PRO A 6 22.17 -54.31 -10.41
C PRO A 6 21.85 -53.01 -9.75
N PHE A 7 20.57 -52.86 -9.34
CA PHE A 7 20.14 -51.90 -8.36
C PHE A 7 20.84 -52.20 -7.04
N LEU A 8 21.70 -51.29 -6.59
CA LEU A 8 22.29 -51.36 -5.26
C LEU A 8 21.25 -50.86 -4.28
N LEU A 9 20.52 -51.81 -3.65
CA LEU A 9 19.65 -51.60 -2.54
C LEU A 9 20.54 -51.26 -1.35
N ILE A 10 20.67 -49.98 -0.98
CA ILE A 10 21.32 -49.58 0.27
C ILE A 10 20.32 -49.84 1.40
N LEU A 11 20.36 -51.04 1.96
CA LEU A 11 19.77 -51.37 3.23
C LEU A 11 20.47 -50.54 4.33
N PHE A 12 19.82 -49.52 4.82
CA PHE A 12 20.21 -48.87 6.08
C PHE A 12 19.99 -49.87 7.21
N PHE A 13 20.98 -50.66 7.52
CA PHE A 13 21.09 -51.31 8.82
C PHE A 13 21.25 -50.20 9.86
N ALA A 14 20.34 -50.09 10.82
CA ALA A 14 20.53 -49.35 12.04
C ALA A 14 21.66 -50.03 12.84
N ALA A 15 22.91 -49.77 12.45
CA ALA A 15 24.06 -50.07 13.27
C ALA A 15 24.06 -49.09 14.43
N PRO A 16 24.35 -49.54 15.66
CA PRO A 16 24.42 -48.65 16.81
C PRO A 16 25.48 -47.58 16.55
N VAL A 17 25.09 -46.35 16.70
CA VAL A 17 25.96 -45.14 16.50
C VAL A 17 26.92 -45.06 17.68
N PHE A 18 27.86 -46.00 17.78
CA PHE A 18 29.01 -45.90 18.66
C PHE A 18 30.22 -45.54 17.82
N GLY A 19 30.69 -44.29 17.96
CA GLY A 19 32.01 -43.91 17.52
C GLY A 19 32.16 -43.24 16.13
N GLN A 20 31.12 -42.58 15.60
CA GLN A 20 31.36 -41.75 14.39
C GLN A 20 32.39 -40.63 14.67
N SER A 21 33.42 -40.58 13.86
CA SER A 21 34.45 -39.55 14.01
C SER A 21 33.90 -38.17 13.64
N LYS A 22 34.43 -37.09 14.24
CA LYS A 22 34.07 -35.69 13.84
C LYS A 22 34.16 -35.52 12.35
N LYS A 23 35.10 -36.15 11.64
CA LYS A 23 35.25 -36.09 10.19
C LYS A 23 34.06 -36.70 9.45
N GLU A 24 33.57 -37.85 9.86
CA GLU A 24 32.40 -38.52 9.27
C GLU A 24 31.12 -37.72 9.49
N LEU A 25 30.93 -37.14 10.69
CA LEU A 25 29.79 -36.27 11.00
C LEU A 25 29.79 -35.04 10.12
N ILE A 26 30.96 -34.39 9.86
CA ILE A 26 31.07 -33.25 8.96
C ILE A 26 30.70 -33.66 7.54
N GLN A 27 31.21 -34.80 7.04
CA GLN A 27 30.89 -35.30 5.70
C GLN A 27 29.40 -35.59 5.50
N LEU A 28 28.74 -36.17 6.50
CA LEU A 28 27.27 -36.40 6.49
C LEU A 28 26.51 -35.08 6.52
N GLY A 29 26.96 -34.11 7.33
CA GLY A 29 26.39 -32.77 7.37
C GLY A 29 26.53 -32.05 6.03
N ASP A 30 27.71 -32.12 5.39
CA ASP A 30 27.97 -31.53 4.08
C ASP A 30 27.09 -32.18 2.99
N ALA A 31 26.98 -33.49 2.99
CA ALA A 31 26.13 -34.21 2.05
C ALA A 31 24.63 -33.80 2.21
N ALA A 32 24.16 -33.69 3.44
CA ALA A 32 22.81 -33.22 3.73
C ALA A 32 22.61 -31.76 3.29
N PHE A 33 23.59 -30.90 3.59
CA PHE A 33 23.55 -29.48 3.21
C PHE A 33 23.50 -29.30 1.69
N MET A 34 24.36 -29.99 0.94
CA MET A 34 24.41 -29.94 -0.52
C MET A 34 23.13 -30.45 -1.18
N ASN A 35 22.43 -31.38 -0.54
CA ASN A 35 21.14 -31.89 -0.99
C ASN A 35 19.95 -31.01 -0.52
N GLY A 36 20.22 -29.87 0.11
CA GLY A 36 19.16 -28.97 0.62
C GLY A 36 18.42 -29.50 1.86
N ASN A 37 18.90 -30.61 2.46
CA ASN A 37 18.34 -31.15 3.69
C ASN A 37 19.00 -30.51 4.91
N TYR A 38 18.66 -29.23 5.15
CA TYR A 38 19.28 -28.42 6.20
C TYR A 38 18.99 -28.92 7.62
N GLY A 39 17.82 -29.54 7.85
CA GLY A 39 17.50 -30.16 9.13
C GLY A 39 18.44 -31.29 9.49
N SER A 40 18.72 -32.22 8.55
CA SER A 40 19.73 -33.26 8.73
C SER A 40 21.14 -32.68 8.86
N ALA A 41 21.47 -31.62 8.11
CA ALA A 41 22.76 -30.94 8.24
C ALA A 41 22.95 -30.37 9.65
N VAL A 42 21.94 -29.67 10.20
CA VAL A 42 21.93 -29.21 11.61
C VAL A 42 22.18 -30.34 12.57
N TYR A 43 21.47 -31.47 12.41
CA TYR A 43 21.63 -32.63 13.31
C TYR A 43 23.08 -33.14 13.34
N PHE A 44 23.73 -33.31 12.20
CA PHE A 44 25.10 -33.78 12.12
C PHE A 44 26.11 -32.73 12.61
N TYR A 45 25.98 -31.48 12.23
CA TYR A 45 26.88 -30.41 12.63
C TYR A 45 26.80 -30.13 14.15
N ARG A 46 25.60 -30.18 14.76
CA ARG A 46 25.45 -30.04 16.22
C ARG A 46 26.24 -31.09 16.97
N LYS A 47 26.23 -32.34 16.51
CA LYS A 47 27.01 -33.42 17.12
C LYS A 47 28.53 -33.18 17.10
N VAL A 48 29.02 -32.36 16.20
CA VAL A 48 30.45 -31.98 16.11
C VAL A 48 30.83 -30.96 17.17
N VAL A 49 30.00 -29.90 17.37
CA VAL A 49 30.28 -28.72 18.22
C VAL A 49 29.73 -28.87 19.63
N GLU A 50 28.60 -29.59 19.81
CA GLU A 50 27.96 -29.82 21.09
C GLU A 50 28.47 -31.13 21.71
N HIS A 51 29.73 -31.46 21.53
CA HIS A 51 30.30 -32.70 22.09
C HIS A 51 30.07 -32.78 23.62
N ILE A 52 28.87 -33.25 24.00
CA ILE A 52 28.51 -33.53 25.38
C ILE A 52 29.03 -34.96 25.69
N PRO A 53 30.10 -35.11 26.45
CA PRO A 53 30.54 -36.44 26.86
C PRO A 53 29.47 -37.03 27.79
N GLY A 54 28.73 -38.02 27.33
CA GLY A 54 27.95 -38.90 28.19
C GLY A 54 26.49 -38.60 28.45
N LYS A 55 25.79 -37.83 27.60
CA LYS A 55 24.33 -37.89 27.55
C LYS A 55 23.90 -38.57 26.24
N ASN A 56 23.52 -39.82 26.34
CA ASN A 56 22.76 -40.52 25.31
C ASN A 56 21.32 -39.98 25.37
N ASP A 57 20.91 -39.19 24.39
CA ASP A 57 19.51 -38.72 24.26
C ASP A 57 18.57 -39.80 23.70
N VAL A 58 18.99 -41.03 23.65
CA VAL A 58 18.13 -42.18 23.38
C VAL A 58 18.14 -43.07 24.60
N THR A 59 17.13 -42.92 25.44
CA THR A 59 16.83 -43.93 26.49
C THR A 59 16.48 -45.24 25.78
N GLN A 60 17.47 -46.11 25.66
CA GLN A 60 17.18 -47.53 25.34
C GLN A 60 16.49 -48.17 26.55
N PRO A 61 15.41 -48.92 26.38
CA PRO A 61 14.63 -49.44 27.51
C PRO A 61 15.33 -50.51 28.32
N TYR A 62 16.62 -50.83 28.06
CA TYR A 62 17.37 -51.89 28.74
C TYR A 62 18.85 -51.52 28.94
N GLU A 63 19.15 -50.43 29.67
CA GLU A 63 20.52 -50.24 30.20
C GLU A 63 20.61 -50.83 31.60
N ILE A 64 21.41 -51.88 31.72
CA ILE A 64 21.83 -52.43 33.01
C ILE A 64 22.79 -51.42 33.65
N GLN A 65 22.39 -50.80 34.76
CA GLN A 65 23.25 -49.94 35.55
C GLN A 65 24.38 -50.77 36.21
N ASN A 66 25.58 -50.71 35.68
CA ASN A 66 26.78 -51.13 36.37
C ASN A 66 27.25 -50.02 37.32
N ASN A 67 26.90 -50.11 38.58
CA ASN A 67 27.44 -49.30 39.68
C ASN A 67 28.87 -49.74 40.00
N GLY A 68 29.86 -49.09 39.38
CA GLY A 68 31.27 -49.22 39.71
C GLY A 68 31.94 -47.84 39.79
N GLY A 69 32.18 -47.39 41.02
CA GLY A 69 32.59 -46.03 41.33
C GLY A 69 33.93 -45.59 40.77
N ARG A 70 33.99 -44.26 40.52
CA ARG A 70 35.09 -43.35 40.90
C ARG A 70 34.63 -41.91 40.63
N ASN A 71 34.52 -41.16 41.75
CA ASN A 71 34.34 -39.71 41.72
C ASN A 71 35.43 -39.03 40.90
N LYS A 72 35.12 -38.49 39.72
CA LYS A 72 35.83 -37.42 39.10
C LYS A 72 35.02 -36.14 39.26
N LYS A 73 35.60 -35.18 39.99
CA LYS A 73 35.05 -33.83 40.14
C LYS A 73 34.68 -33.25 38.79
N ASN A 74 33.42 -32.94 38.59
CA ASN A 74 32.95 -32.11 37.51
C ASN A 74 33.58 -30.74 37.68
N LYS A 75 34.51 -30.37 36.82
CA LYS A 75 34.82 -28.97 36.55
C LYS A 75 33.64 -28.42 35.74
N SER A 76 32.90 -27.54 36.34
CA SER A 76 31.98 -26.65 35.62
C SER A 76 32.83 -25.99 34.52
N SER A 77 32.44 -26.17 33.27
CA SER A 77 33.00 -25.44 32.13
C SER A 77 32.60 -23.99 32.31
N ASP A 78 33.54 -23.18 32.78
CA ASP A 78 33.47 -21.74 32.81
C ASP A 78 33.29 -21.22 31.38
N SER A 79 32.33 -20.35 31.17
CA SER A 79 31.94 -19.72 29.90
C SER A 79 32.90 -18.64 29.42
N THR A 80 34.20 -18.78 29.67
CA THR A 80 35.25 -17.80 29.29
C THR A 80 36.31 -18.34 28.32
N ALA A 81 36.02 -19.39 27.55
CA ALA A 81 36.87 -19.79 26.45
C ALA A 81 36.71 -18.77 25.31
N GLY A 82 37.77 -18.09 24.94
CA GLY A 82 37.83 -17.22 23.74
C GLY A 82 37.49 -18.00 22.47
N PRO A 83 37.30 -17.29 21.32
CA PRO A 83 36.91 -17.90 20.07
C PRO A 83 37.82 -19.07 19.68
N SER A 84 37.24 -20.17 19.23
CA SER A 84 38.02 -21.37 18.84
C SER A 84 38.84 -21.11 17.59
N ASN A 85 40.09 -21.59 17.62
CA ASN A 85 40.99 -21.59 16.45
C ASN A 85 41.06 -22.96 15.75
N ASP A 86 40.21 -23.94 16.11
CA ASP A 86 40.13 -25.23 15.41
C ASP A 86 39.42 -25.02 14.04
N PRO A 87 40.10 -25.25 12.90
CA PRO A 87 39.51 -25.06 11.58
C PRO A 87 38.23 -25.86 11.36
N LYS A 88 38.07 -27.02 12.00
CA LYS A 88 36.86 -27.83 11.89
C LYS A 88 35.70 -27.21 12.65
N GLU A 89 35.98 -26.66 13.80
CA GLU A 89 34.95 -26.00 14.62
C GLU A 89 34.50 -24.70 13.98
N ILE A 90 35.45 -23.93 13.42
CA ILE A 90 35.13 -22.72 12.64
C ILE A 90 34.22 -23.08 11.46
N TYR A 91 34.60 -24.09 10.65
CA TYR A 91 33.83 -24.54 9.50
C TYR A 91 32.41 -24.96 9.90
N VAL A 92 32.28 -25.82 10.92
CA VAL A 92 30.99 -26.36 11.35
C VAL A 92 30.11 -25.27 11.96
N THR A 93 30.67 -24.31 12.71
CA THR A 93 29.92 -23.20 13.28
C THR A 93 29.27 -22.34 12.17
N HIS A 94 30.03 -21.99 11.14
CA HIS A 94 29.48 -21.26 9.98
C HIS A 94 28.43 -22.07 9.22
N ARG A 95 28.69 -23.36 8.96
CA ARG A 95 27.72 -24.25 8.27
C ARG A 95 26.42 -24.43 9.07
N LEU A 96 26.54 -24.48 10.39
CA LEU A 96 25.40 -24.60 11.30
C LEU A 96 24.56 -23.31 11.28
N ALA A 97 25.21 -22.14 11.38
CA ALA A 97 24.54 -20.87 11.25
C ALA A 97 23.79 -20.75 9.91
N GLU A 98 24.45 -21.09 8.81
CA GLU A 98 23.85 -21.04 7.49
C GLU A 98 22.72 -22.07 7.33
N SER A 99 22.84 -23.28 7.92
CA SER A 99 21.78 -24.28 7.89
C SER A 99 20.53 -23.81 8.61
N TYR A 100 20.67 -23.17 9.78
CA TYR A 100 19.54 -22.57 10.50
C TYR A 100 18.91 -21.41 9.72
N ARG A 101 19.74 -20.55 9.09
CA ARG A 101 19.24 -19.45 8.26
C ARG A 101 18.43 -20.00 7.08
N ARG A 102 18.90 -21.05 6.42
CA ARG A 102 18.17 -21.74 5.33
C ARG A 102 16.91 -22.42 5.79
N LEU A 103 16.84 -22.84 7.07
CA LEU A 103 15.63 -23.34 7.70
C LEU A 103 14.68 -22.23 8.15
N ARG A 104 15.08 -20.94 8.03
CA ARG A 104 14.37 -19.78 8.56
C ARG A 104 14.19 -19.83 10.09
N ASP A 105 14.97 -20.64 10.79
CA ASP A 105 15.11 -20.60 12.23
C ASP A 105 16.09 -19.48 12.61
N TYR A 106 15.61 -18.26 12.49
CA TYR A 106 16.45 -17.07 12.64
C TYR A 106 16.96 -16.90 14.08
N ASN A 107 16.27 -17.41 15.09
CA ASN A 107 16.73 -17.37 16.47
C ASN A 107 18.00 -18.22 16.67
N ASN A 108 17.98 -19.44 16.18
CA ASN A 108 19.17 -20.30 16.24
C ASN A 108 20.25 -19.82 15.24
N ALA A 109 19.87 -19.33 14.08
CA ALA A 109 20.82 -18.75 13.13
C ALA A 109 21.59 -17.55 13.77
N GLU A 110 20.89 -16.63 14.43
CA GLU A 110 21.48 -15.51 15.16
C GLU A 110 22.49 -16.00 16.21
N TYR A 111 22.10 -16.97 17.03
CA TYR A 111 22.98 -17.53 18.05
C TYR A 111 24.28 -18.10 17.45
N TRP A 112 24.19 -18.83 16.34
CA TRP A 112 25.36 -19.42 15.71
C TRP A 112 26.17 -18.42 14.90
N TYR A 113 25.54 -17.46 14.23
CA TYR A 113 26.23 -16.38 13.53
C TYR A 113 26.96 -15.45 14.52
N SER A 114 26.38 -15.13 15.66
CA SER A 114 27.04 -14.28 16.67
C SER A 114 28.39 -14.88 17.12
N LYS A 115 28.50 -16.22 17.15
CA LYS A 115 29.77 -16.93 17.38
C LYS A 115 30.66 -16.94 16.15
N ALA A 116 30.07 -17.24 14.98
CA ALA A 116 30.80 -17.38 13.73
C ALA A 116 31.58 -16.09 13.36
N VAL A 117 30.96 -14.91 13.52
CA VAL A 117 31.59 -13.62 13.19
C VAL A 117 32.73 -13.20 14.11
N THR A 118 32.91 -13.87 15.27
CA THR A 118 34.05 -13.67 16.15
C THR A 118 35.23 -14.59 15.82
N MET A 119 35.04 -15.54 14.89
CA MET A 119 36.04 -16.48 14.43
C MET A 119 36.70 -15.99 13.12
N PRO A 120 37.86 -16.57 12.70
CA PRO A 120 38.45 -16.25 11.40
C PRO A 120 37.49 -16.51 10.24
N THR A 121 37.21 -15.50 9.43
CA THR A 121 36.16 -15.54 8.39
C THR A 121 36.67 -15.76 6.97
N GLN A 122 37.96 -16.04 6.77
CA GLN A 122 38.60 -16.14 5.44
C GLN A 122 37.89 -17.12 4.48
N GLN A 123 37.26 -18.18 5.00
CA GLN A 123 36.47 -19.14 4.20
C GLN A 123 35.00 -18.71 4.04
N PHE A 124 34.55 -17.75 4.81
CA PHE A 124 33.16 -17.28 4.86
C PHE A 124 33.13 -15.74 4.94
N PRO A 125 33.62 -15.05 3.89
CA PRO A 125 33.81 -13.60 3.90
C PRO A 125 32.50 -12.83 4.14
N ASP A 126 31.36 -13.39 3.73
CA ASP A 126 30.06 -12.76 3.81
C ASP A 126 29.26 -13.17 5.08
N ALA A 127 29.90 -13.89 6.03
CA ALA A 127 29.23 -14.35 7.26
C ALA A 127 28.59 -13.20 8.06
N ARG A 128 29.26 -12.05 8.12
CA ARG A 128 28.75 -10.85 8.81
C ARG A 128 27.52 -10.27 8.11
N TYR A 129 27.48 -10.27 6.78
CA TYR A 129 26.30 -9.89 6.02
C TYR A 129 25.09 -10.76 6.39
N TYR A 130 25.26 -12.09 6.39
CA TYR A 130 24.18 -13.02 6.74
C TYR A 130 23.80 -12.96 8.22
N TYR A 131 24.72 -12.60 9.10
CA TYR A 131 24.40 -12.31 10.50
C TYR A 131 23.51 -11.06 10.61
N ALA A 132 23.89 -9.98 9.94
CA ALA A 132 23.10 -8.75 9.90
C ALA A 132 21.70 -8.99 9.31
N GLN A 133 21.61 -9.75 8.22
CA GLN A 133 20.32 -10.14 7.63
C GLN A 133 19.48 -10.97 8.61
N THR A 134 20.12 -11.89 9.36
CA THR A 134 19.43 -12.67 10.39
C THR A 134 18.89 -11.81 11.52
N LEU A 135 19.65 -10.82 11.96
CA LEU A 135 19.20 -9.81 12.96
C LEU A 135 18.01 -9.01 12.43
N MET A 136 18.07 -8.58 11.19
CA MET A 136 16.97 -7.89 10.52
C MET A 136 15.71 -8.77 10.48
N ASN A 137 15.82 -10.05 10.11
CA ASN A 137 14.72 -11.01 10.13
C ASN A 137 14.17 -11.28 11.54
N ASN A 138 14.95 -11.03 12.60
CA ASN A 138 14.49 -11.06 14.00
C ASN A 138 13.92 -9.72 14.49
N GLY A 139 13.81 -8.70 13.62
CA GLY A 139 13.30 -7.37 13.95
C GLY A 139 14.31 -6.50 14.74
N LYS A 140 15.57 -6.92 14.83
CA LYS A 140 16.65 -6.22 15.53
C LYS A 140 17.36 -5.24 14.60
N TYR A 141 16.62 -4.26 14.12
CA TYR A 141 17.05 -3.39 13.02
C TYR A 141 18.30 -2.55 13.35
N GLN A 142 18.44 -2.04 14.58
CA GLN A 142 19.63 -1.28 14.96
C GLN A 142 20.87 -2.19 15.02
N GLU A 143 20.76 -3.35 15.64
CA GLU A 143 21.86 -4.31 15.69
C GLU A 143 22.24 -4.82 14.28
N ALA A 144 21.26 -4.97 13.40
CA ALA A 144 21.48 -5.34 12.00
C ALA A 144 22.26 -4.25 11.26
N GLU A 145 21.88 -2.97 11.41
CA GLU A 145 22.57 -1.83 10.82
C GLU A 145 24.04 -1.79 11.23
N ASP A 146 24.31 -1.92 12.53
CA ASP A 146 25.67 -1.94 13.06
C ASP A 146 26.52 -3.06 12.41
N GLN A 147 25.93 -4.23 12.17
CA GLN A 147 26.63 -5.35 11.53
C GLN A 147 26.81 -5.15 10.02
N PHE A 148 25.83 -4.55 9.33
CA PHE A 148 25.98 -4.19 7.91
C PHE A 148 27.06 -3.13 7.71
N GLU A 149 27.14 -2.11 8.57
CA GLU A 149 28.20 -1.09 8.52
C GLU A 149 29.60 -1.71 8.70
N LEU A 150 29.74 -2.64 9.64
CA LEU A 150 30.98 -3.38 9.82
C LEU A 150 31.32 -4.20 8.57
N HIS A 151 30.32 -4.86 7.94
CA HIS A 151 30.55 -5.64 6.73
C HIS A 151 30.95 -4.74 5.54
N VAL A 152 30.38 -3.56 5.37
CA VAL A 152 30.78 -2.58 4.32
C VAL A 152 32.28 -2.26 4.41
N ASN A 153 32.83 -2.17 5.63
CA ASN A 153 34.25 -1.90 5.85
C ASN A 153 35.15 -3.13 5.65
N GLU A 154 34.63 -4.35 5.85
CA GLU A 154 35.38 -5.60 5.78
C GLU A 154 35.27 -6.27 4.39
N ALA A 155 34.20 -6.02 3.63
CA ALA A 155 33.91 -6.69 2.39
C ALA A 155 34.92 -6.37 1.28
N SER A 156 35.48 -7.40 0.68
CA SER A 156 36.34 -7.30 -0.50
C SER A 156 35.55 -7.38 -1.83
N ASN A 157 34.30 -7.83 -1.78
CA ASN A 157 33.40 -7.95 -2.93
C ASN A 157 32.49 -6.71 -3.01
N GLU A 158 32.67 -5.90 -4.06
CA GLU A 158 31.88 -4.67 -4.26
C GLU A 158 30.36 -4.93 -4.39
N SER A 159 29.95 -6.06 -4.96
CA SER A 159 28.52 -6.40 -5.02
C SER A 159 27.94 -6.64 -3.63
N MET A 160 28.64 -7.41 -2.78
CA MET A 160 28.20 -7.66 -1.39
C MET A 160 28.22 -6.40 -0.53
N LYS A 161 29.20 -5.51 -0.78
CA LYS A 161 29.27 -4.20 -0.15
C LYS A 161 28.04 -3.36 -0.48
N LYS A 162 27.69 -3.26 -1.77
CA LYS A 162 26.52 -2.54 -2.23
C LYS A 162 25.21 -3.12 -1.66
N LEU A 163 25.11 -4.45 -1.54
CA LEU A 163 23.97 -5.09 -0.89
C LEU A 163 23.86 -4.65 0.57
N SER A 164 24.98 -4.60 1.32
CA SER A 164 24.97 -4.11 2.71
C SER A 164 24.55 -2.65 2.81
N GLU A 165 25.06 -1.78 1.92
CA GLU A 165 24.64 -0.38 1.86
C GLU A 165 23.13 -0.23 1.62
N ASN A 166 22.56 -1.04 0.74
CA ASN A 166 21.11 -1.06 0.51
C ASN A 166 20.34 -1.55 1.75
N LYS A 167 20.83 -2.58 2.44
CA LYS A 167 20.18 -3.10 3.67
C LYS A 167 20.30 -2.12 4.85
N ILE A 168 21.35 -1.30 4.96
CA ILE A 168 21.43 -0.18 5.92
C ILE A 168 20.26 0.80 5.69
N VAL A 169 19.99 1.15 4.44
CA VAL A 169 18.83 2.02 4.14
C VAL A 169 17.51 1.34 4.52
N SER A 170 17.40 0.02 4.33
CA SER A 170 16.22 -0.75 4.72
C SER A 170 16.03 -0.81 6.24
N THR A 171 17.09 -0.94 7.02
CA THR A 171 16.98 -0.91 8.51
C THR A 171 16.51 0.44 9.02
N ALA A 172 16.98 1.55 8.42
CA ALA A 172 16.49 2.90 8.73
C ALA A 172 15.00 3.06 8.34
N PHE A 173 14.60 2.54 7.18
CA PHE A 173 13.21 2.52 6.74
C PHE A 173 12.31 1.75 7.72
N ALA A 174 12.72 0.56 8.16
CA ALA A 174 11.95 -0.28 9.06
C ALA A 174 11.76 0.33 10.46
N ARG A 175 12.71 1.15 10.92
CA ARG A 175 12.63 1.88 12.21
C ARG A 175 11.79 3.15 12.16
N ASN A 176 11.46 3.66 10.97
CA ASN A 176 10.64 4.87 10.84
C ASN A 176 9.17 4.54 11.13
N PRO A 177 8.55 5.14 12.19
CA PRO A 177 7.16 4.89 12.55
C PRO A 177 6.15 5.22 11.44
N GLU A 178 6.46 6.13 10.53
CA GLU A 178 5.59 6.50 9.39
C GLU A 178 5.34 5.34 8.42
N ASN A 179 6.24 4.34 8.42
CA ASN A 179 6.09 3.13 7.63
C ASN A 179 5.17 2.09 8.29
N THR A 180 4.67 2.37 9.49
CA THR A 180 3.60 1.60 10.14
C THR A 180 2.26 2.26 9.84
N LYS A 181 1.36 1.54 9.17
CA LYS A 181 0.07 2.06 8.75
C LYS A 181 -0.94 1.93 9.89
N ALA A 182 -1.17 3.04 10.59
CA ALA A 182 -2.25 3.14 11.55
C ALA A 182 -3.60 2.77 10.87
N GLY A 183 -4.51 2.16 11.63
CA GLY A 183 -5.80 1.71 11.10
C GLY A 183 -5.75 0.47 10.20
N THR A 184 -4.59 -0.17 10.00
CA THR A 184 -4.48 -1.47 9.33
C THR A 184 -4.27 -2.56 10.36
N ARG A 185 -5.10 -3.61 10.31
CA ARG A 185 -4.97 -4.79 11.17
C ARG A 185 -4.70 -6.02 10.33
N THR A 186 -3.81 -6.88 10.79
CA THR A 186 -3.62 -8.22 10.24
C THR A 186 -4.12 -9.26 11.22
N TYR A 187 -4.67 -10.35 10.71
CA TYR A 187 -5.18 -11.44 11.52
C TYR A 187 -4.87 -12.79 10.88
N TRP A 188 -4.69 -13.78 11.73
CA TRP A 188 -4.49 -15.16 11.32
C TRP A 188 -5.78 -15.73 10.73
N MET A 189 -5.71 -16.33 9.54
CA MET A 189 -6.83 -17.11 9.02
C MET A 189 -6.98 -18.38 9.85
N ASP A 190 -8.20 -18.85 10.01
CA ASP A 190 -8.51 -19.97 10.87
C ASP A 190 -7.75 -21.26 10.51
N THR A 191 -7.84 -22.26 11.38
CA THR A 191 -7.13 -23.54 11.20
C THR A 191 -7.62 -24.35 10.01
N SER A 192 -8.79 -24.03 9.42
CA SER A 192 -9.27 -24.70 8.21
C SER A 192 -8.45 -24.27 6.98
N PHE A 193 -8.03 -23.01 6.93
CA PHE A 193 -7.11 -22.47 5.92
C PHE A 193 -5.66 -22.92 6.21
N ASN A 194 -5.20 -22.69 7.41
CA ASN A 194 -3.81 -22.89 7.82
C ASN A 194 -3.51 -24.30 8.33
N LYS A 195 -4.28 -25.28 7.87
CA LYS A 195 -4.07 -26.70 8.20
C LYS A 195 -2.83 -27.26 7.49
N GLY A 196 -2.09 -28.14 8.18
CA GLY A 196 -0.93 -28.81 7.61
C GLY A 196 0.35 -27.98 7.67
N GLU A 197 1.35 -28.35 6.87
CA GLU A 197 2.69 -27.78 6.92
C GLU A 197 2.72 -26.35 6.38
N SER A 198 2.06 -26.08 5.24
CA SER A 198 2.08 -24.77 4.57
C SER A 198 0.75 -24.50 3.90
N SER A 199 0.36 -23.21 3.86
CA SER A 199 -0.77 -22.72 3.08
C SER A 199 -0.40 -21.35 2.51
N PHE A 200 -0.51 -21.18 1.17
CA PHE A 200 -0.03 -20.00 0.44
C PHE A 200 -0.72 -19.85 -0.91
N GLY A 201 -0.33 -18.84 -1.69
CA GLY A 201 -0.79 -18.66 -3.07
C GLY A 201 -2.29 -18.40 -3.15
N ILE A 202 -2.86 -17.70 -2.15
CA ILE A 202 -4.28 -17.36 -2.16
C ILE A 202 -4.60 -16.40 -3.29
N ASN A 203 -5.73 -16.63 -3.97
CA ASN A 203 -6.28 -15.73 -4.98
C ASN A 203 -7.81 -15.77 -4.95
N PHE A 204 -8.47 -14.74 -5.46
CA PHE A 204 -9.90 -14.77 -5.72
C PHE A 204 -10.18 -15.75 -6.88
N PHE A 205 -11.11 -16.67 -6.66
CA PHE A 205 -11.51 -17.64 -7.66
C PHE A 205 -12.84 -17.25 -8.35
N THR A 206 -13.74 -16.73 -7.54
CA THR A 206 -14.99 -16.08 -7.98
C THR A 206 -15.29 -14.94 -7.01
N ASP A 207 -16.36 -14.18 -7.28
CA ASP A 207 -16.80 -13.11 -6.37
C ASP A 207 -17.16 -13.62 -4.95
N GLU A 208 -17.42 -14.93 -4.81
CA GLU A 208 -17.85 -15.58 -3.56
C GLU A 208 -16.90 -16.68 -3.11
N SER A 209 -15.68 -16.76 -3.65
CA SER A 209 -14.75 -17.84 -3.29
C SER A 209 -13.29 -17.50 -3.52
N VAL A 210 -12.44 -18.09 -2.70
CA VAL A 210 -10.98 -18.01 -2.84
C VAL A 210 -10.41 -19.38 -3.17
N ILE A 211 -9.26 -19.39 -3.84
CA ILE A 211 -8.45 -20.57 -4.12
C ILE A 211 -7.07 -20.36 -3.50
N PHE A 212 -6.48 -21.42 -2.98
CA PHE A 212 -5.15 -21.38 -2.39
C PHE A 212 -4.47 -22.74 -2.42
N ALA A 213 -3.16 -22.75 -2.29
CA ALA A 213 -2.35 -23.95 -2.21
C ALA A 213 -2.12 -24.37 -0.77
N SER A 214 -2.16 -25.68 -0.48
CA SER A 214 -1.88 -26.17 0.85
C SER A 214 -1.28 -27.58 0.85
N ALA A 215 -0.26 -27.78 1.72
CA ALA A 215 0.36 -29.06 2.01
C ALA A 215 -0.28 -29.63 3.30
N ARG A 216 -1.32 -30.45 3.16
CA ARG A 216 -2.10 -31.00 4.29
C ARG A 216 -2.43 -32.47 4.14
N THR A 217 -2.68 -33.13 5.28
CA THR A 217 -3.18 -34.53 5.32
C THR A 217 -4.55 -34.65 4.66
N GLY A 218 -4.77 -35.71 3.90
CA GLY A 218 -6.05 -36.00 3.26
C GLY A 218 -6.13 -35.57 1.82
N ASN A 219 -4.99 -35.24 1.19
CA ASN A 219 -4.86 -35.08 -0.26
C ASN A 219 -5.28 -36.37 -0.95
N THR A 220 -6.12 -36.24 -1.98
CA THR A 220 -6.75 -37.37 -2.65
C THR A 220 -5.82 -38.15 -3.58
N THR A 221 -4.62 -37.61 -3.86
CA THR A 221 -3.75 -38.09 -4.93
C THR A 221 -2.36 -38.57 -4.51
N ALA A 222 -1.93 -38.30 -3.28
CA ALA A 222 -0.59 -38.69 -2.85
C ALA A 222 -0.60 -39.58 -1.62
N ASP A 223 0.11 -40.71 -1.73
CA ASP A 223 0.60 -41.40 -0.55
C ASP A 223 1.58 -40.48 0.18
N PRO A 224 1.56 -40.44 1.53
CA PRO A 224 2.57 -39.75 2.30
C PRO A 224 3.94 -40.28 1.81
N LYS A 225 4.82 -39.39 1.40
CA LYS A 225 6.15 -39.79 0.96
C LYS A 225 6.88 -40.48 2.08
N GLU A 226 7.82 -41.35 1.74
CA GLU A 226 8.70 -42.02 2.70
C GLU A 226 9.40 -41.04 3.68
N ASP A 227 9.51 -39.74 3.33
CA ASP A 227 10.07 -38.69 4.17
C ASP A 227 9.04 -37.91 5.01
N GLY A 228 7.75 -38.29 4.96
CA GLY A 228 6.67 -37.67 5.74
C GLY A 228 6.17 -36.31 5.20
N ARG A 229 6.64 -35.85 4.06
CA ARG A 229 6.18 -34.58 3.46
C ARG A 229 4.90 -34.77 2.63
N TYR A 230 3.98 -33.84 2.74
CA TYR A 230 2.78 -33.82 1.92
C TYR A 230 3.02 -33.07 0.61
N THR A 231 2.40 -33.53 -0.50
CA THR A 231 2.30 -32.73 -1.71
C THR A 231 1.38 -31.55 -1.48
N THR A 232 1.67 -30.46 -2.17
CA THR A 232 0.84 -29.26 -2.17
C THR A 232 -0.23 -29.38 -3.25
N ASP A 233 -1.50 -29.26 -2.85
CA ASP A 233 -2.66 -29.25 -3.74
C ASP A 233 -3.39 -27.90 -3.65
N LEU A 234 -4.20 -27.58 -4.67
CA LEU A 234 -5.11 -26.44 -4.69
C LEU A 234 -6.43 -26.77 -3.96
N TYR A 235 -6.91 -25.81 -3.20
CA TYR A 235 -8.19 -25.89 -2.45
C TYR A 235 -9.03 -24.66 -2.74
N ILE A 236 -10.36 -24.83 -2.80
CA ILE A 236 -11.33 -23.75 -2.91
C ILE A 236 -12.12 -23.64 -1.62
N ALA A 237 -12.34 -22.42 -1.14
CA ALA A 237 -13.24 -22.11 -0.04
C ALA A 237 -14.27 -21.06 -0.49
N ALA A 238 -15.55 -21.38 -0.29
CA ALA A 238 -16.64 -20.42 -0.55
C ALA A 238 -16.70 -19.41 0.61
N GLU A 239 -16.89 -18.14 0.29
CA GLU A 239 -17.19 -17.10 1.27
C GLU A 239 -18.65 -17.26 1.72
N LEU A 240 -18.88 -17.32 3.03
CA LEU A 240 -20.19 -17.49 3.66
C LEU A 240 -20.75 -16.14 4.14
N ASP A 241 -19.87 -15.27 4.59
CA ASP A 241 -20.14 -13.94 5.12
C ASP A 241 -18.82 -13.19 5.11
N SER A 242 -18.85 -11.86 5.12
CA SER A 242 -17.66 -11.00 5.00
C SER A 242 -16.48 -11.49 5.85
N GLY A 243 -15.46 -12.04 5.18
CA GLY A 243 -14.26 -12.60 5.82
C GLY A 243 -14.43 -13.97 6.50
N LYS A 244 -15.58 -14.62 6.39
CA LYS A 244 -15.81 -15.99 6.87
C LYS A 244 -15.98 -16.93 5.69
N PHE A 245 -15.28 -18.06 5.76
CA PHE A 245 -15.27 -19.04 4.69
C PHE A 245 -15.79 -20.39 5.17
N GLY A 246 -16.31 -21.16 4.23
CA GLY A 246 -16.64 -22.55 4.40
C GLY A 246 -15.38 -23.43 4.48
N VAL A 247 -15.59 -24.71 4.78
CA VAL A 247 -14.48 -25.68 4.83
C VAL A 247 -13.87 -25.83 3.43
N PRO A 248 -12.55 -25.60 3.26
CA PRO A 248 -11.87 -25.72 1.99
C PRO A 248 -12.02 -27.12 1.37
N GLN A 249 -12.37 -27.16 0.09
CA GLN A 249 -12.50 -28.39 -0.68
C GLN A 249 -11.35 -28.49 -1.69
N PRO A 250 -10.81 -29.70 -1.93
CA PRO A 250 -9.74 -29.87 -2.93
C PRO A 250 -10.24 -29.50 -4.32
N PHE A 251 -9.41 -28.83 -5.10
CA PHE A 251 -9.69 -28.54 -6.49
C PHE A 251 -9.77 -29.86 -7.29
N PRO A 252 -10.73 -30.00 -8.24
CA PRO A 252 -10.95 -31.26 -8.90
C PRO A 252 -9.78 -31.68 -9.82
N SER A 253 -9.56 -33.00 -9.95
CA SER A 253 -8.74 -33.59 -10.99
C SER A 253 -9.27 -33.17 -12.40
N PRO A 254 -8.38 -33.00 -13.40
CA PRO A 254 -6.97 -33.38 -13.43
C PRO A 254 -6.01 -32.26 -13.01
N VAL A 255 -6.51 -31.13 -12.51
CA VAL A 255 -5.64 -30.00 -12.10
C VAL A 255 -4.80 -30.40 -10.88
N ASN A 256 -5.41 -30.87 -9.79
CA ASN A 256 -4.63 -31.53 -8.72
C ASN A 256 -4.12 -32.89 -9.21
N SER A 257 -2.83 -33.17 -8.96
CA SER A 257 -2.11 -34.33 -9.46
C SER A 257 -1.14 -34.89 -8.39
N PRO A 258 -0.41 -35.97 -8.65
CA PRO A 258 0.66 -36.42 -7.75
C PRO A 258 1.88 -35.46 -7.65
N SER A 259 1.94 -34.41 -8.47
CA SER A 259 2.90 -33.32 -8.34
C SER A 259 2.49 -32.33 -7.27
N ASN A 260 3.19 -31.21 -7.17
CA ASN A 260 2.77 -30.09 -6.34
C ASN A 260 2.11 -29.03 -7.24
N GLU A 261 0.98 -28.48 -6.82
CA GLU A 261 0.29 -27.39 -7.47
C GLU A 261 0.23 -26.17 -6.52
N GLY A 262 0.36 -24.96 -7.12
CA GLY A 262 0.28 -23.72 -6.33
C GLY A 262 0.07 -22.51 -7.22
N ALA A 263 -0.03 -21.34 -6.60
CA ALA A 263 -0.19 -20.03 -7.21
C ALA A 263 -0.87 -20.05 -8.60
N CYS A 264 -2.11 -19.57 -8.66
CA CYS A 264 -2.94 -19.75 -9.84
C CYS A 264 -3.78 -18.49 -10.12
N VAL A 265 -4.26 -18.37 -11.36
CA VAL A 265 -5.19 -17.34 -11.81
C VAL A 265 -6.24 -17.94 -12.76
N LEU A 266 -7.48 -17.48 -12.62
CA LEU A 266 -8.61 -17.82 -13.48
C LEU A 266 -8.89 -16.65 -14.43
N SER A 267 -9.13 -16.94 -15.72
CA SER A 267 -9.63 -15.91 -16.65
C SER A 267 -11.01 -15.35 -16.23
N VAL A 268 -11.29 -14.11 -16.60
CA VAL A 268 -12.54 -13.41 -16.27
C VAL A 268 -13.77 -14.18 -16.76
N ASP A 269 -13.68 -14.79 -17.95
CA ASP A 269 -14.73 -15.65 -18.52
C ASP A 269 -14.84 -17.03 -17.84
N ARG A 270 -13.94 -17.33 -16.90
CA ARG A 270 -13.86 -18.58 -16.14
C ARG A 270 -13.64 -19.83 -17.00
N SER A 271 -13.07 -19.65 -18.19
CA SER A 271 -12.82 -20.75 -19.15
C SER A 271 -11.37 -21.26 -19.13
N THR A 272 -10.43 -20.43 -18.71
CA THR A 272 -8.99 -20.71 -18.74
C THR A 272 -8.38 -20.55 -17.37
N PHE A 273 -7.60 -21.54 -16.94
CA PHE A 273 -6.98 -21.58 -15.61
C PHE A 273 -5.48 -21.80 -15.75
N TYR A 274 -4.69 -20.83 -15.32
CA TYR A 274 -3.23 -20.90 -15.26
C TYR A 274 -2.79 -21.17 -13.83
N PHE A 275 -1.82 -22.09 -13.67
CA PHE A 275 -1.31 -22.43 -12.34
C PHE A 275 0.13 -22.93 -12.42
N THR A 276 0.83 -22.86 -11.31
CA THR A 276 2.18 -23.38 -11.15
C THR A 276 2.13 -24.85 -10.77
N ARG A 277 2.92 -25.69 -11.42
CA ARG A 277 3.15 -27.08 -11.05
C ARG A 277 4.65 -27.37 -10.97
N TRP A 278 5.08 -28.11 -9.95
CA TRP A 278 6.48 -28.50 -9.80
C TRP A 278 6.63 -29.93 -9.31
N SER A 279 7.79 -30.52 -9.68
CA SER A 279 8.12 -31.89 -9.29
C SER A 279 8.43 -31.98 -7.80
N PRO A 280 7.89 -32.96 -7.09
CA PRO A 280 8.27 -33.22 -5.71
C PRO A 280 9.75 -33.59 -5.53
N SER A 281 10.38 -34.17 -6.55
CA SER A 281 11.78 -34.64 -6.52
C SER A 281 12.80 -33.60 -7.04
N ASN A 282 12.34 -32.59 -7.79
CA ASN A 282 13.20 -31.54 -8.36
C ASN A 282 12.49 -30.19 -8.32
N LYS A 283 12.85 -29.34 -7.35
CA LYS A 283 12.25 -28.01 -7.19
C LYS A 283 12.53 -27.06 -8.35
N ASN A 284 13.57 -27.31 -9.14
CA ASN A 284 13.90 -26.51 -10.34
C ASN A 284 13.02 -26.91 -11.55
N ASP A 285 12.34 -28.04 -11.50
CA ASP A 285 11.31 -28.41 -12.48
C ASP A 285 9.98 -27.79 -12.07
N CYS A 286 9.90 -26.45 -12.20
CA CYS A 286 8.78 -25.61 -11.83
C CYS A 286 8.29 -24.85 -13.06
N ALA A 287 7.04 -25.07 -13.45
CA ALA A 287 6.49 -24.58 -14.71
C ALA A 287 5.04 -24.11 -14.57
N ILE A 288 4.63 -23.19 -15.45
CA ILE A 288 3.24 -22.77 -15.59
C ILE A 288 2.51 -23.72 -16.53
N TYR A 289 1.37 -24.19 -16.08
CA TYR A 289 0.43 -25.02 -16.82
C TYR A 289 -0.86 -24.27 -17.07
N VAL A 290 -1.55 -24.64 -18.13
CA VAL A 290 -2.88 -24.12 -18.46
C VAL A 290 -3.86 -25.29 -18.58
N SER A 291 -5.04 -25.15 -17.99
CA SER A 291 -6.19 -26.03 -18.20
C SER A 291 -7.36 -25.20 -18.71
N LYS A 292 -8.05 -25.70 -19.74
CA LYS A 292 -9.28 -25.08 -20.28
C LYS A 292 -10.50 -25.82 -19.77
N ARG A 293 -11.58 -25.08 -19.55
CA ARG A 293 -12.86 -25.62 -19.09
C ARG A 293 -13.78 -25.91 -20.27
N PHE A 294 -14.20 -27.15 -20.41
CA PHE A 294 -15.17 -27.56 -21.43
C PHE A 294 -16.31 -28.36 -20.79
N ASN A 295 -17.55 -28.04 -21.11
CA ASN A 295 -18.73 -28.69 -20.53
C ASN A 295 -18.68 -28.81 -19.00
N ARG A 296 -18.28 -27.74 -18.30
CA ARG A 296 -18.13 -27.65 -16.84
C ARG A 296 -17.03 -28.52 -16.23
N ARG A 297 -16.15 -29.13 -17.06
CA ARG A 297 -15.02 -29.96 -16.60
C ARG A 297 -13.71 -29.32 -17.03
N TRP A 298 -12.73 -29.37 -16.16
CA TRP A 298 -11.35 -29.00 -16.48
C TRP A 298 -10.73 -30.08 -17.35
N MET A 299 -10.08 -29.63 -18.41
CA MET A 299 -9.35 -30.53 -19.33
C MET A 299 -7.95 -30.82 -18.75
N GLU A 300 -7.28 -31.84 -19.32
CA GLU A 300 -5.91 -32.19 -18.94
C GLU A 300 -4.99 -30.99 -19.08
N PRO A 301 -4.23 -30.60 -18.02
CA PRO A 301 -3.36 -29.44 -18.09
C PRO A 301 -2.21 -29.60 -19.06
N MET A 302 -1.93 -28.56 -19.83
CA MET A 302 -0.80 -28.50 -20.75
C MET A 302 0.26 -27.53 -20.22
N LYS A 303 1.52 -27.92 -20.33
CA LYS A 303 2.67 -27.05 -20.02
C LYS A 303 2.74 -25.95 -21.08
N LEU A 304 2.85 -24.68 -20.66
CA LEU A 304 2.97 -23.56 -21.59
C LEU A 304 4.35 -23.53 -22.27
N ASP A 305 4.40 -23.07 -23.50
CA ASP A 305 5.64 -22.95 -24.27
C ASP A 305 6.59 -21.84 -23.74
N ILE A 306 6.09 -20.95 -22.92
CA ILE A 306 6.91 -19.90 -22.26
C ILE A 306 7.87 -20.44 -21.20
N ASN A 307 7.70 -21.69 -20.77
CA ASN A 307 8.58 -22.31 -19.79
C ASN A 307 9.94 -22.61 -20.44
N LEU A 308 11.01 -22.23 -19.77
CA LEU A 308 12.39 -22.49 -20.22
C LEU A 308 12.98 -23.65 -19.41
N GLU A 309 13.51 -24.64 -20.09
CA GLU A 309 14.12 -25.82 -19.44
C GLU A 309 15.34 -25.42 -18.59
N GLY A 310 15.41 -25.95 -17.37
CA GLY A 310 16.46 -25.64 -16.40
C GLY A 310 16.23 -24.40 -15.58
N TYR A 311 15.15 -23.64 -15.84
CA TYR A 311 14.77 -22.43 -15.12
C TYR A 311 13.35 -22.53 -14.58
N ARG A 312 13.09 -21.87 -13.46
CA ARG A 312 11.76 -21.82 -12.86
C ARG A 312 10.89 -20.80 -13.59
N THR A 313 9.63 -21.15 -13.82
CA THR A 313 8.59 -20.24 -14.32
C THR A 313 7.33 -20.50 -13.49
N MET A 314 6.89 -19.50 -12.71
CA MET A 314 5.90 -19.70 -11.66
C MET A 314 5.05 -18.46 -11.38
N MET A 315 3.98 -18.64 -10.59
CA MET A 315 3.13 -17.56 -10.07
C MET A 315 2.46 -16.74 -11.18
N PRO A 316 1.65 -17.38 -12.04
CA PRO A 316 0.96 -16.69 -13.13
C PRO A 316 -0.09 -15.71 -12.61
N MET A 317 -0.21 -14.55 -13.27
CA MET A 317 -1.23 -13.53 -13.01
C MET A 317 -1.61 -12.82 -14.30
N LEU A 318 -2.92 -12.61 -14.52
CA LEU A 318 -3.44 -11.85 -15.66
C LEU A 318 -3.67 -10.39 -15.26
N ASN A 319 -3.51 -9.46 -16.20
CA ASN A 319 -4.01 -8.09 -16.02
C ASN A 319 -5.53 -8.01 -16.33
N LEU A 320 -6.10 -6.82 -16.16
CA LEU A 320 -7.56 -6.60 -16.25
C LEU A 320 -8.18 -7.03 -17.58
N ASP A 321 -7.55 -6.66 -18.68
CA ASP A 321 -8.03 -6.91 -20.04
C ASP A 321 -7.51 -8.23 -20.64
N GLU A 322 -6.81 -9.03 -19.82
CA GLU A 322 -6.20 -10.32 -20.18
C GLU A 322 -5.26 -10.25 -21.40
N THR A 323 -4.69 -9.09 -21.66
CA THR A 323 -3.70 -8.87 -22.72
C THR A 323 -2.28 -9.22 -22.29
N LYS A 324 -2.04 -9.48 -20.99
CA LYS A 324 -0.72 -9.82 -20.44
C LYS A 324 -0.82 -10.90 -19.37
N LEU A 325 0.08 -11.89 -19.49
CA LEU A 325 0.31 -12.90 -18.45
C LEU A 325 1.62 -12.57 -17.73
N PHE A 326 1.52 -12.10 -16.48
CA PHE A 326 2.66 -11.87 -15.60
C PHE A 326 3.09 -13.15 -14.88
N PHE A 327 4.36 -13.26 -14.56
CA PHE A 327 4.91 -14.42 -13.83
C PHE A 327 6.29 -14.12 -13.26
N ALA A 328 6.77 -14.95 -12.34
CA ALA A 328 8.14 -14.90 -11.83
C ALA A 328 9.02 -15.97 -12.50
N SER A 329 10.28 -15.62 -12.84
CA SER A 329 11.23 -16.55 -13.44
C SER A 329 12.68 -16.14 -13.18
N ASP A 330 13.56 -17.14 -12.98
CA ASP A 330 15.01 -16.99 -12.89
C ASP A 330 15.73 -17.23 -14.22
N ARG A 331 15.00 -17.05 -15.35
CA ARG A 331 15.55 -17.18 -16.71
C ARG A 331 16.62 -16.14 -17.01
N PRO A 332 17.57 -16.43 -17.95
CA PRO A 332 18.57 -15.46 -18.37
C PRO A 332 17.96 -14.18 -18.95
N GLY A 333 18.64 -13.04 -18.74
CA GLY A 333 18.23 -11.73 -19.23
C GLY A 333 17.44 -10.91 -18.19
N GLY A 334 17.32 -11.42 -16.97
CA GLY A 334 16.79 -10.69 -15.82
C GLY A 334 17.83 -9.79 -15.14
N GLN A 335 17.43 -9.23 -13.99
CA GLN A 335 18.29 -8.36 -13.18
C GLN A 335 18.99 -9.12 -12.04
N GLY A 336 18.40 -10.24 -11.58
CA GLY A 336 18.88 -10.93 -10.40
C GLY A 336 18.47 -12.39 -10.29
N GLY A 337 17.86 -12.73 -9.15
CA GLY A 337 17.35 -14.05 -8.85
C GLY A 337 16.07 -14.37 -9.61
N LEU A 338 14.92 -14.42 -8.91
CA LEU A 338 13.62 -14.41 -9.56
C LEU A 338 13.28 -12.97 -9.95
N ASP A 339 12.92 -12.76 -11.20
CA ASP A 339 12.41 -11.50 -11.71
C ASP A 339 10.94 -11.62 -12.10
N ILE A 340 10.22 -10.50 -12.13
CA ILE A 340 8.88 -10.41 -12.73
C ILE A 340 9.01 -10.19 -14.23
N TRP A 341 8.33 -11.07 -14.98
CA TRP A 341 8.23 -11.06 -16.44
C TRP A 341 6.76 -10.98 -16.84
N PHE A 342 6.50 -10.62 -18.09
CA PHE A 342 5.19 -10.79 -18.71
C PHE A 342 5.30 -11.31 -20.13
N CYS A 343 4.23 -11.95 -20.61
CA CYS A 343 4.02 -12.25 -22.01
C CYS A 343 2.78 -11.50 -22.50
N PRO A 344 2.83 -10.86 -23.68
CA PRO A 344 1.62 -10.34 -24.30
C PRO A 344 0.71 -11.50 -24.72
N ILE A 345 -0.59 -11.28 -24.66
CA ILE A 345 -1.64 -12.21 -25.13
C ILE A 345 -2.38 -11.50 -26.26
N ASP A 346 -2.46 -12.13 -27.43
CA ASP A 346 -3.19 -11.59 -28.57
C ASP A 346 -4.71 -11.83 -28.42
N PRO A 347 -5.56 -11.19 -29.24
CA PRO A 347 -7.01 -11.37 -29.18
C PRO A 347 -7.47 -12.82 -29.43
N GLU A 348 -6.67 -13.64 -30.09
CA GLU A 348 -6.91 -15.06 -30.33
C GLU A 348 -6.52 -15.93 -29.11
N GLY A 349 -5.88 -15.33 -28.09
CA GLY A 349 -5.44 -16.00 -26.87
C GLY A 349 -4.08 -16.69 -26.99
N ASN A 350 -3.27 -16.36 -28.00
CA ASN A 350 -1.91 -16.86 -28.12
C ASN A 350 -0.97 -16.04 -27.25
N ILE A 351 -0.08 -16.72 -26.54
CA ILE A 351 0.87 -16.11 -25.61
C ILE A 351 2.16 -15.83 -26.37
N GLY A 352 2.61 -14.56 -26.36
CA GLY A 352 3.82 -14.10 -27.01
C GLY A 352 5.10 -14.41 -26.22
N ALA A 353 6.23 -13.84 -26.68
CA ALA A 353 7.52 -14.02 -26.03
C ALA A 353 7.59 -13.31 -24.67
N PRO A 354 8.33 -13.87 -23.68
CA PRO A 354 8.54 -13.25 -22.40
C PRO A 354 9.36 -11.96 -22.47
N GLU A 355 8.91 -10.93 -21.75
CA GLU A 355 9.58 -9.64 -21.58
C GLU A 355 9.80 -9.35 -20.09
N ASN A 356 11.02 -8.87 -19.74
CA ASN A 356 11.36 -8.50 -18.36
C ASN A 356 10.76 -7.12 -18.01
N LEU A 357 10.22 -6.94 -16.81
CA LEU A 357 9.66 -5.65 -16.39
C LEU A 357 10.72 -4.54 -16.17
N GLY A 358 12.00 -4.90 -16.23
CA GLY A 358 13.10 -3.95 -16.13
C GLY A 358 13.49 -3.55 -14.70
N PRO A 359 14.55 -2.72 -14.57
CA PRO A 359 15.24 -2.47 -13.30
C PRO A 359 14.48 -1.54 -12.32
N VAL A 360 13.34 -0.98 -12.71
CA VAL A 360 12.48 -0.25 -11.77
C VAL A 360 11.74 -1.21 -10.85
N ILE A 361 11.33 -2.36 -11.39
CA ILE A 361 10.61 -3.42 -10.68
C ILE A 361 11.56 -4.48 -10.16
N ASN A 362 12.42 -5.01 -11.04
CA ASN A 362 13.32 -6.10 -10.74
C ASN A 362 14.65 -5.59 -10.19
N THR A 363 15.18 -6.29 -9.19
CA THR A 363 16.44 -5.98 -8.50
C THR A 363 17.45 -7.12 -8.67
N PRO A 364 18.70 -7.02 -8.16
CA PRO A 364 19.61 -8.15 -8.11
C PRO A 364 19.18 -9.31 -7.17
N GLU A 365 18.16 -9.12 -6.35
CA GLU A 365 17.60 -10.13 -5.44
C GLU A 365 16.32 -10.75 -6.04
N ASP A 366 15.46 -11.35 -5.23
CA ASP A 366 14.24 -12.01 -5.71
C ASP A 366 13.04 -11.08 -5.78
N GLU A 367 12.32 -11.06 -6.91
CA GLU A 367 10.98 -10.52 -7.08
C GLU A 367 10.01 -11.64 -7.44
N SER A 368 8.83 -11.67 -6.80
CA SER A 368 7.90 -12.79 -6.93
C SER A 368 6.44 -12.40 -6.66
N SER A 369 5.53 -13.36 -6.85
CA SER A 369 4.10 -13.25 -6.52
C SER A 369 3.42 -12.01 -7.11
N PRO A 370 3.52 -11.76 -8.42
CA PRO A 370 2.81 -10.65 -9.04
C PRO A 370 1.29 -10.83 -8.85
N TYR A 371 0.61 -9.75 -8.49
CA TYR A 371 -0.84 -9.66 -8.41
C TYR A 371 -1.31 -8.34 -9.02
N PHE A 372 -2.24 -8.42 -9.95
CA PHE A 372 -2.81 -7.25 -10.62
C PHE A 372 -4.20 -6.95 -10.06
N HIS A 373 -4.35 -5.79 -9.41
CA HIS A 373 -5.65 -5.37 -8.89
C HIS A 373 -6.45 -4.69 -9.99
N LEU A 374 -7.56 -5.32 -10.40
CA LEU A 374 -8.30 -4.99 -11.61
C LEU A 374 -8.90 -3.57 -11.58
N ILE A 375 -9.43 -3.12 -10.43
CA ILE A 375 -10.11 -1.82 -10.34
C ILE A 375 -9.11 -0.65 -10.37
N THR A 376 -7.94 -0.79 -9.72
CA THR A 376 -6.98 0.32 -9.58
C THR A 376 -5.82 0.27 -10.57
N ASN A 377 -5.82 -0.71 -11.49
CA ASN A 377 -4.74 -0.93 -12.46
C ASN A 377 -3.34 -0.96 -11.80
N THR A 378 -3.26 -1.57 -10.61
CA THR A 378 -2.07 -1.58 -9.76
C THR A 378 -1.46 -2.97 -9.72
N LEU A 379 -0.15 -3.06 -10.00
CA LEU A 379 0.63 -4.27 -9.80
C LEU A 379 1.16 -4.29 -8.36
N TYR A 380 0.87 -5.37 -7.64
CA TYR A 380 1.46 -5.73 -6.35
C TYR A 380 2.44 -6.87 -6.57
N PHE A 381 3.54 -6.87 -5.85
CA PHE A 381 4.55 -7.94 -5.93
C PHE A 381 5.36 -8.01 -4.65
N ALA A 382 6.03 -9.13 -4.42
CA ALA A 382 6.96 -9.30 -3.31
C ALA A 382 8.39 -9.08 -3.82
N SER A 383 9.22 -8.35 -3.05
CA SER A 383 10.63 -8.11 -3.37
C SER A 383 11.52 -8.17 -2.13
N GLU A 384 12.71 -8.77 -2.29
CA GLU A 384 13.77 -8.76 -1.29
C GLU A 384 14.75 -7.59 -1.47
N GLY A 385 14.87 -7.05 -2.71
CA GLY A 385 15.88 -6.05 -3.05
C GLY A 385 15.45 -4.60 -2.84
N HIS A 386 14.15 -4.31 -2.86
CA HIS A 386 13.64 -2.97 -2.53
C HIS A 386 13.69 -2.70 -1.02
N ARG A 387 13.59 -1.41 -0.63
CA ARG A 387 13.63 -0.99 0.78
C ARG A 387 12.48 -1.58 1.57
N GLY A 388 12.79 -2.38 2.58
CA GLY A 388 11.77 -3.13 3.31
C GLY A 388 12.11 -3.39 4.77
N PHE A 389 11.29 -4.25 5.39
CA PHE A 389 11.37 -4.61 6.81
C PHE A 389 12.14 -5.90 7.04
N GLY A 390 12.18 -6.81 6.07
CA GLY A 390 12.71 -8.15 6.31
C GLY A 390 13.32 -8.81 5.09
N GLY A 391 12.80 -9.97 4.76
CA GLY A 391 13.12 -10.69 3.55
C GLY A 391 12.33 -10.17 2.37
N LEU A 392 11.33 -10.91 1.93
CA LEU A 392 10.38 -10.47 0.91
C LEU A 392 9.30 -9.58 1.51
N ASP A 393 9.19 -8.36 1.08
CA ASP A 393 8.14 -7.41 1.43
C ASP A 393 7.20 -7.19 0.24
N ILE A 394 5.93 -6.83 0.51
CA ILE A 394 4.95 -6.50 -0.52
C ILE A 394 5.08 -5.03 -0.93
N PHE A 395 5.16 -4.81 -2.24
CA PHE A 395 5.21 -3.50 -2.89
C PHE A 395 4.03 -3.32 -3.84
N LYS A 396 3.75 -2.08 -4.19
CA LYS A 396 2.80 -1.71 -5.24
C LYS A 396 3.41 -0.72 -6.22
N THR A 397 3.01 -0.79 -7.49
CA THR A 397 3.39 0.12 -8.56
C THR A 397 2.27 0.24 -9.58
N VAL A 398 2.26 1.33 -10.34
CA VAL A 398 1.31 1.59 -11.42
C VAL A 398 2.09 1.84 -12.71
N TYR A 399 1.56 1.35 -13.83
CA TYR A 399 2.14 1.66 -15.14
C TYR A 399 1.60 3.02 -15.61
N ASN A 400 2.49 3.96 -15.90
CA ASN A 400 2.15 5.22 -16.51
C ASN A 400 2.11 5.03 -18.03
N GLU A 401 0.93 5.00 -18.61
CA GLU A 401 0.73 4.77 -20.06
C GLU A 401 1.27 5.94 -20.90
N ASP A 402 1.21 7.16 -20.41
CA ASP A 402 1.68 8.36 -21.12
C ASP A 402 3.21 8.37 -21.28
N GLU A 403 3.92 7.91 -20.24
CA GLU A 403 5.38 7.85 -20.21
C GLU A 403 5.94 6.49 -20.64
N GLY A 404 5.10 5.46 -20.67
CA GLY A 404 5.49 4.09 -21.00
C GLY A 404 6.39 3.42 -19.95
N ILE A 405 6.30 3.82 -18.68
CA ILE A 405 7.16 3.34 -17.59
C ILE A 405 6.35 2.95 -16.34
N TRP A 406 6.92 2.08 -15.54
CA TRP A 406 6.42 1.79 -14.19
C TRP A 406 6.85 2.88 -13.20
N THR A 407 5.95 3.27 -12.31
CA THR A 407 6.30 4.14 -11.18
C THR A 407 7.22 3.42 -10.19
N ASN A 408 7.99 4.18 -9.40
CA ASN A 408 8.83 3.58 -8.37
C ASN A 408 7.97 2.77 -7.38
N PRO A 409 8.37 1.53 -7.04
CA PRO A 409 7.63 0.70 -6.12
C PRO A 409 7.50 1.31 -4.72
N ILE A 410 6.29 1.22 -4.16
CA ILE A 410 5.96 1.71 -2.82
C ILE A 410 5.74 0.51 -1.90
N ASN A 411 6.50 0.41 -0.81
CA ASN A 411 6.32 -0.59 0.24
C ASN A 411 4.97 -0.40 0.94
N LEU A 412 4.21 -1.47 1.16
CA LEU A 412 2.90 -1.37 1.82
C LEU A 412 2.98 -1.02 3.30
N GLY A 413 4.15 -1.17 3.91
CA GLY A 413 4.38 -0.86 5.33
C GLY A 413 3.87 -1.93 6.31
N ALA A 414 4.23 -1.76 7.57
CA ALA A 414 3.69 -2.60 8.63
C ALA A 414 2.22 -2.19 8.92
N PRO A 415 1.34 -3.14 9.33
CA PRO A 415 1.61 -4.52 9.71
C PRO A 415 1.50 -5.53 8.56
N ILE A 416 1.23 -5.10 7.31
CA ILE A 416 1.21 -6.03 6.17
C ILE A 416 2.61 -6.61 6.02
N ASN A 417 3.62 -5.78 5.86
CA ASN A 417 5.02 -6.19 5.87
C ASN A 417 5.56 -6.31 7.30
N SER A 418 6.52 -7.20 7.48
CA SER A 418 7.16 -7.49 8.77
C SER A 418 8.65 -7.81 8.58
N SER A 419 9.33 -8.19 9.64
CA SER A 419 10.71 -8.66 9.56
C SER A 419 10.88 -10.03 8.88
N LYS A 420 9.82 -10.63 8.36
CA LYS A 420 9.77 -11.95 7.75
C LYS A 420 9.52 -11.83 6.24
N ASP A 421 9.10 -12.93 5.62
CA ASP A 421 8.72 -12.95 4.21
C ASP A 421 7.21 -12.78 4.08
N GLU A 422 6.78 -11.84 3.26
CA GLU A 422 5.40 -11.67 2.84
C GLU A 422 5.27 -11.85 1.34
N ARG A 423 4.30 -12.67 0.91
CA ARG A 423 4.05 -13.00 -0.50
C ARG A 423 2.56 -13.19 -0.79
N TYR A 424 2.23 -13.33 -2.08
CA TYR A 424 0.88 -13.67 -2.54
C TYR A 424 -0.19 -12.71 -2.00
N PHE A 425 0.10 -11.42 -2.03
CA PHE A 425 -0.83 -10.39 -1.63
C PHE A 425 -1.98 -10.29 -2.63
N ILE A 426 -3.21 -10.25 -2.12
CA ILE A 426 -4.40 -9.92 -2.90
C ILE A 426 -5.25 -8.89 -2.16
N LEU A 427 -5.94 -8.05 -2.93
CA LEU A 427 -6.76 -6.94 -2.43
C LEU A 427 -8.20 -7.13 -2.92
N SER A 428 -9.16 -7.04 -2.01
CA SER A 428 -10.59 -7.09 -2.34
C SER A 428 -11.03 -5.85 -3.13
N ASN A 429 -12.15 -5.95 -3.82
CA ASN A 429 -12.69 -4.85 -4.61
C ASN A 429 -13.01 -3.59 -3.79
N ASP A 430 -13.28 -3.74 -2.50
CA ASP A 430 -13.48 -2.63 -1.56
C ASP A 430 -12.18 -1.88 -1.21
N GLN A 431 -11.01 -2.39 -1.61
CA GLN A 431 -9.67 -1.89 -1.34
C GLN A 431 -9.32 -1.77 0.16
N ARG A 432 -10.14 -2.34 1.04
CA ARG A 432 -10.01 -2.26 2.50
C ARG A 432 -9.59 -3.56 3.14
N SER A 433 -9.87 -4.66 2.49
CA SER A 433 -9.55 -6.00 2.97
C SER A 433 -8.78 -6.80 1.93
N GLY A 434 -8.17 -7.88 2.35
CA GLY A 434 -7.45 -8.78 1.46
C GLY A 434 -6.66 -9.81 2.24
N TYR A 435 -5.81 -10.53 1.52
CA TYR A 435 -5.08 -11.66 2.07
C TYR A 435 -3.64 -11.66 1.58
N PHE A 436 -2.77 -12.33 2.32
CA PHE A 436 -1.38 -12.57 1.93
C PHE A 436 -0.84 -13.80 2.66
N ALA A 437 0.28 -14.34 2.22
CA ALA A 437 1.00 -15.41 2.92
C ALA A 437 2.23 -14.84 3.61
N SER A 438 2.53 -15.33 4.82
CA SER A 438 3.71 -14.94 5.58
C SER A 438 4.23 -16.09 6.45
N ASP A 439 5.53 -16.12 6.72
CA ASP A 439 6.20 -17.01 7.66
C ASP A 439 6.47 -16.34 9.03
N ARG A 440 5.79 -15.23 9.35
CA ARG A 440 5.98 -14.44 10.59
C ARG A 440 5.70 -15.18 11.91
N ASN A 441 4.86 -16.20 11.87
CA ASN A 441 4.65 -17.09 12.99
C ASN A 441 5.10 -18.50 12.60
N PRO A 442 6.34 -18.87 12.92
CA PRO A 442 6.74 -20.27 12.75
C PRO A 442 5.78 -21.15 13.57
N CYS A 443 5.32 -22.23 12.98
CA CYS A 443 4.38 -23.14 13.61
C CYS A 443 4.92 -23.64 14.94
N ASN A 444 4.41 -23.14 16.05
CA ASN A 444 4.69 -23.74 17.38
C ASN A 444 4.11 -25.15 17.53
N ASP A 445 3.16 -25.51 16.66
CA ASP A 445 2.48 -26.84 16.64
C ASP A 445 2.96 -27.69 15.44
N CYS A 446 3.95 -27.26 14.68
CA CYS A 446 4.56 -28.17 13.72
C CYS A 446 5.34 -29.22 14.47
N ASP A 447 4.87 -30.49 14.42
CA ASP A 447 5.62 -31.66 14.88
C ASP A 447 7.08 -31.56 14.47
N SER A 448 7.97 -32.24 15.18
CA SER A 448 9.43 -32.24 14.93
C SER A 448 9.85 -32.46 13.47
N LEU A 449 8.94 -32.87 12.58
CA LEU A 449 9.06 -32.96 11.13
C LEU A 449 9.02 -31.60 10.47
N ALA A 450 8.41 -30.57 11.03
CA ALA A 450 8.37 -29.21 10.45
C ALA A 450 9.73 -28.51 10.54
N MET A 451 10.63 -28.92 11.42
CA MET A 451 12.06 -28.51 11.37
C MET A 451 12.76 -28.91 10.07
N MET A 452 12.14 -29.76 9.25
CA MET A 452 12.69 -30.18 7.96
C MET A 452 12.15 -29.41 6.76
N ASN A 453 11.12 -28.56 6.94
CA ASN A 453 10.53 -27.77 5.86
C ASN A 453 10.75 -26.26 6.05
N PRO A 454 11.64 -25.61 5.28
CA PRO A 454 11.96 -24.19 5.43
C PRO A 454 10.84 -23.25 5.00
N HIS A 455 9.71 -23.76 4.50
CA HIS A 455 8.64 -22.97 3.92
C HIS A 455 7.31 -23.19 4.65
N CYS A 456 7.24 -22.82 5.93
CA CYS A 456 6.00 -22.86 6.70
C CYS A 456 5.22 -21.55 6.55
N GLU A 457 4.76 -21.25 5.33
CA GLU A 457 3.93 -20.08 5.09
C GLU A 457 2.50 -20.32 5.54
N LYS A 458 1.88 -19.28 6.06
CA LYS A 458 0.48 -19.27 6.49
C LYS A 458 -0.25 -18.08 5.89
N ILE A 459 -1.55 -18.24 5.65
CA ILE A 459 -2.40 -17.21 5.11
C ILE A 459 -2.88 -16.30 6.24
N TYR A 460 -2.71 -15.02 6.04
CA TYR A 460 -3.20 -13.92 6.87
C TYR A 460 -4.24 -13.12 6.10
N GLY A 461 -5.24 -12.65 6.80
CA GLY A 461 -6.10 -11.58 6.32
C GLY A 461 -5.61 -10.24 6.85
N PHE A 462 -5.95 -9.18 6.15
CA PHE A 462 -5.82 -7.82 6.67
C PHE A 462 -7.11 -7.04 6.44
N GLN A 463 -7.32 -6.04 7.28
CA GLN A 463 -8.42 -5.10 7.16
C GLN A 463 -7.92 -3.71 7.53
N LYS A 464 -8.20 -2.75 6.65
CA LYS A 464 -8.02 -1.33 6.91
C LYS A 464 -9.28 -0.80 7.56
N GLU A 465 -9.14 -0.03 8.61
CA GLU A 465 -10.25 0.69 9.21
C GLU A 465 -10.89 1.62 8.17
N SER A 466 -12.19 1.81 8.27
CA SER A 466 -12.86 2.79 7.42
C SER A 466 -12.31 4.16 7.75
N ILE A 467 -11.81 4.85 6.73
CA ILE A 467 -11.45 6.25 6.86
C ILE A 467 -12.75 7.01 7.06
N VAL A 468 -12.92 7.61 8.22
CA VAL A 468 -14.02 8.54 8.52
C VAL A 468 -13.47 9.93 8.31
N ILE A 469 -14.05 10.65 7.37
CA ILE A 469 -13.78 12.07 7.16
C ILE A 469 -15.05 12.78 7.57
N ASP A 470 -14.99 13.58 8.62
CA ASP A 470 -16.09 14.45 8.98
C ASP A 470 -15.67 15.91 8.92
N ILE A 471 -16.64 16.77 8.74
CA ILE A 471 -16.48 18.22 8.81
C ILE A 471 -17.50 18.78 9.78
N GLU A 472 -17.04 19.65 10.64
CA GLU A 472 -17.86 20.37 11.58
C GLU A 472 -17.47 21.84 11.60
N GLY A 473 -18.33 22.69 12.13
CA GLY A 473 -18.05 24.11 12.30
C GLY A 473 -19.25 24.88 12.81
N TYR A 474 -19.05 26.16 12.88
CA TYR A 474 -20.05 27.09 13.39
C TYR A 474 -20.34 28.19 12.37
N VAL A 475 -21.54 28.74 12.44
CA VAL A 475 -21.93 29.93 11.66
C VAL A 475 -22.18 31.06 12.62
N TYR A 476 -21.43 32.14 12.46
CA TYR A 476 -21.47 33.32 13.33
C TYR A 476 -21.93 34.57 12.59
N ASP A 477 -22.54 35.52 13.32
CA ASP A 477 -22.68 36.90 12.87
C ASP A 477 -21.31 37.59 12.93
N ALA A 478 -20.82 38.07 11.79
CA ALA A 478 -19.49 38.66 11.67
C ALA A 478 -19.27 39.95 12.51
N GLU A 479 -20.35 40.62 12.99
CA GLU A 479 -20.26 41.84 13.75
C GLU A 479 -20.37 41.60 15.27
N THR A 480 -21.22 40.64 15.68
CA THR A 480 -21.49 40.37 17.09
C THR A 480 -20.80 39.12 17.62
N GLU A 481 -20.26 38.31 16.74
CA GLU A 481 -19.70 36.97 17.02
C GLU A 481 -20.71 36.02 17.68
N GLU A 482 -22.01 36.34 17.64
CA GLU A 482 -23.06 35.47 18.14
C GLU A 482 -23.34 34.32 17.14
N PRO A 483 -23.63 33.11 17.61
CA PRO A 483 -23.95 31.98 16.75
C PRO A 483 -25.28 32.19 16.02
N ILE A 484 -25.36 31.79 14.76
CA ILE A 484 -26.57 31.90 13.94
C ILE A 484 -27.27 30.55 13.85
N MET A 485 -28.36 30.40 14.59
CA MET A 485 -29.27 29.27 14.48
C MET A 485 -30.02 29.26 13.15
N GLY A 486 -30.17 28.08 12.56
CA GLY A 486 -30.95 27.87 11.34
C GLY A 486 -30.32 28.51 10.11
N ALA A 487 -29.02 28.74 10.10
CA ALA A 487 -28.27 29.00 8.87
C ALA A 487 -28.20 27.73 8.02
N ILE A 488 -28.23 27.88 6.70
CA ILE A 488 -28.12 26.79 5.76
C ILE A 488 -26.64 26.71 5.31
N VAL A 489 -26.02 25.56 5.53
CA VAL A 489 -24.67 25.24 5.01
C VAL A 489 -24.83 24.21 3.91
N GLU A 490 -24.54 24.62 2.69
CA GLU A 490 -24.62 23.81 1.47
C GLU A 490 -23.20 23.36 1.10
N LEU A 491 -23.00 22.04 0.95
CA LEU A 491 -21.77 21.44 0.47
C LEU A 491 -22.03 20.86 -0.92
N LYS A 492 -21.29 21.31 -1.91
CA LYS A 492 -21.44 20.90 -3.30
C LYS A 492 -20.11 20.38 -3.84
N ASP A 493 -20.15 19.19 -4.44
CA ASP A 493 -19.01 18.67 -5.19
C ASP A 493 -18.74 19.51 -6.43
N VAL A 494 -17.50 19.97 -6.58
CA VAL A 494 -17.08 20.82 -7.71
C VAL A 494 -17.20 20.07 -9.04
N ASN A 495 -16.95 18.76 -9.04
CA ASN A 495 -17.04 17.90 -10.22
C ASN A 495 -18.49 17.48 -10.57
N GLY A 496 -19.43 17.70 -9.64
CA GLY A 496 -20.86 17.39 -9.84
C GLY A 496 -21.16 15.89 -9.83
N GLU A 497 -20.29 15.07 -9.28
CA GLU A 497 -20.47 13.61 -9.17
C GLU A 497 -21.44 13.22 -8.05
N TRP A 498 -21.68 14.13 -7.08
CA TRP A 498 -22.49 13.87 -5.89
C TRP A 498 -23.60 14.91 -5.72
N GLU A 499 -24.72 14.45 -5.19
CA GLU A 499 -25.81 15.34 -4.79
C GLU A 499 -25.36 16.29 -3.66
N PRO A 500 -25.76 17.56 -3.69
CA PRO A 500 -25.41 18.52 -2.63
C PRO A 500 -25.91 18.09 -1.26
N ILE A 501 -25.07 18.25 -0.25
CA ILE A 501 -25.43 18.05 1.16
C ILE A 501 -25.92 19.39 1.71
N ILE A 502 -27.11 19.41 2.30
CA ILE A 502 -27.70 20.61 2.89
C ILE A 502 -27.83 20.40 4.40
N LEU A 503 -27.18 21.23 5.18
CA LEU A 503 -27.19 21.22 6.63
C LEU A 503 -27.89 22.48 7.16
N ILE A 504 -28.48 22.36 8.34
CA ILE A 504 -29.11 23.48 9.06
C ILE A 504 -28.44 23.56 10.42
N THR A 505 -27.91 24.73 10.77
CA THR A 505 -27.25 24.93 12.07
C THR A 505 -28.24 24.87 13.24
N ASP A 506 -27.79 24.29 14.35
CA ASP A 506 -28.53 24.21 15.61
C ASP A 506 -28.61 25.55 16.37
N GLU A 507 -29.08 25.52 17.62
CA GLU A 507 -29.19 26.69 18.50
C GLU A 507 -27.83 27.34 18.83
N ASN A 508 -26.73 26.60 18.72
CA ASN A 508 -25.37 27.06 18.92
C ASN A 508 -24.67 27.47 17.62
N GLY A 509 -25.40 27.50 16.50
CA GLY A 509 -24.82 27.76 15.19
C GLY A 509 -23.99 26.63 14.65
N TYR A 510 -24.00 25.42 15.25
CA TYR A 510 -23.17 24.27 14.92
C TYR A 510 -23.77 23.45 13.79
N TYR A 511 -22.87 22.92 12.96
CA TYR A 511 -23.19 21.91 11.93
C TYR A 511 -22.11 20.83 11.87
N LYS A 512 -22.49 19.65 11.43
CA LYS A 512 -21.58 18.52 11.22
C LYS A 512 -22.13 17.57 10.16
N THR A 513 -21.23 16.95 9.37
CA THR A 513 -21.55 15.87 8.44
C THR A 513 -20.33 15.02 8.16
N GLU A 514 -20.55 13.80 7.65
CA GLU A 514 -19.49 12.96 7.10
C GLU A 514 -19.28 13.29 5.62
N LEU A 515 -18.02 13.24 5.19
CA LEU A 515 -17.58 13.46 3.82
C LEU A 515 -17.02 12.15 3.25
N ARG A 516 -17.03 12.04 1.94
CA ARG A 516 -16.36 10.95 1.25
C ARG A 516 -14.92 11.34 0.92
N GLN A 517 -14.05 10.36 0.81
CA GLN A 517 -12.69 10.55 0.28
C GLN A 517 -12.75 10.88 -1.22
N GLY A 518 -11.81 11.70 -1.69
CA GLY A 518 -11.67 12.00 -3.13
C GLY A 518 -12.56 13.13 -3.64
N MET A 519 -13.15 13.97 -2.76
CA MET A 519 -14.04 15.06 -3.14
C MET A 519 -13.33 16.42 -3.12
N GLU A 520 -13.65 17.27 -4.10
CA GLU A 520 -13.41 18.72 -4.05
C GLU A 520 -14.75 19.41 -3.77
N ILE A 521 -14.85 20.03 -2.58
CA ILE A 521 -16.12 20.51 -2.06
C ILE A 521 -16.11 22.03 -1.97
N PHE A 522 -17.08 22.66 -2.62
CA PHE A 522 -17.43 24.06 -2.41
C PHE A 522 -18.49 24.14 -1.32
N MET A 523 -18.23 24.92 -0.29
CA MET A 523 -19.14 25.13 0.83
C MET A 523 -19.67 26.56 0.81
N LYS A 524 -20.97 26.71 1.11
CA LYS A 524 -21.66 27.99 1.18
C LYS A 524 -22.56 28.03 2.39
N ALA A 525 -22.34 29.00 3.28
CA ALA A 525 -23.26 29.30 4.38
C ALA A 525 -24.15 30.51 4.03
N LYS A 526 -25.46 30.40 4.28
CA LYS A 526 -26.43 31.48 4.02
C LYS A 526 -27.51 31.55 5.11
N LYS A 527 -28.02 32.76 5.33
CA LYS A 527 -29.14 33.05 6.22
C LYS A 527 -29.91 34.29 5.72
N THR A 528 -31.22 34.29 5.86
CA THR A 528 -32.04 35.46 5.53
C THR A 528 -31.56 36.68 6.33
N LYS A 529 -31.44 37.83 5.66
CA LYS A 529 -30.91 39.11 6.16
C LYS A 529 -29.39 39.15 6.32
N PHE A 530 -28.67 38.14 5.83
CA PHE A 530 -27.21 38.08 5.81
C PHE A 530 -26.70 37.85 4.40
N PHE A 531 -25.53 38.34 4.12
CA PHE A 531 -24.75 37.91 2.95
C PHE A 531 -24.18 36.51 3.19
N ALA A 532 -24.12 35.72 2.12
CA ALA A 532 -23.54 34.39 2.18
C ALA A 532 -22.02 34.50 2.32
N ASP A 533 -21.45 33.49 2.99
CA ASP A 533 -20.00 33.24 3.08
C ASP A 533 -19.68 31.88 2.48
N ALA A 534 -18.45 31.71 1.98
CA ALA A 534 -18.07 30.49 1.27
C ALA A 534 -16.63 30.04 1.61
N ALA A 535 -16.42 28.75 1.52
CA ALA A 535 -15.13 28.09 1.69
C ALA A 535 -14.98 26.92 0.72
N SER A 536 -13.77 26.38 0.58
CA SER A 536 -13.50 25.16 -0.18
C SER A 536 -12.74 24.17 0.68
N VAL A 537 -13.13 22.89 0.59
CA VAL A 537 -12.51 21.78 1.31
C VAL A 537 -12.15 20.70 0.29
N ASN A 538 -10.97 20.08 0.46
CA ASN A 538 -10.48 19.02 -0.40
C ASN A 538 -10.20 17.76 0.41
N THR A 539 -10.79 16.63 0.02
CA THR A 539 -10.59 15.32 0.64
C THR A 539 -9.82 14.33 -0.23
N VAL A 540 -9.32 14.77 -1.41
CA VAL A 540 -8.62 13.90 -2.40
C VAL A 540 -7.37 13.27 -1.82
N SER A 541 -6.60 14.02 -1.04
CA SER A 541 -5.33 13.55 -0.46
C SER A 541 -5.46 12.94 0.94
N ILE A 542 -6.67 12.87 1.51
CA ILE A 542 -6.88 12.33 2.86
C ILE A 542 -6.82 10.81 2.81
N THR A 543 -5.88 10.22 3.54
CA THR A 543 -5.61 8.77 3.58
C THR A 543 -5.85 8.14 4.95
N GLU A 544 -6.26 8.92 5.95
CA GLU A 544 -6.55 8.49 7.33
C GLU A 544 -7.77 9.22 7.88
N THR A 545 -8.36 8.69 8.96
CA THR A 545 -9.49 9.34 9.63
C THR A 545 -9.14 10.77 10.01
N THR A 546 -9.91 11.73 9.50
CA THR A 546 -9.62 13.15 9.61
C THR A 546 -10.88 13.92 10.01
N HIS A 547 -10.74 14.79 11.01
CA HIS A 547 -11.76 15.73 11.44
C HIS A 547 -11.42 17.12 10.90
N LEU A 548 -12.27 17.63 10.01
CA LEU A 548 -12.10 18.95 9.40
C LEU A 548 -12.96 19.96 10.14
N GLN A 549 -12.47 21.18 10.24
CA GLN A 549 -13.21 22.30 10.83
C GLN A 549 -13.30 23.45 9.85
N GLN A 550 -14.51 24.00 9.65
CA GLN A 550 -14.76 25.19 8.85
C GLN A 550 -15.84 26.04 9.50
N ASP A 551 -15.48 27.23 9.93
CA ASP A 551 -16.41 28.21 10.46
C ASP A 551 -16.77 29.25 9.40
N PHE A 552 -17.97 29.84 9.48
CA PHE A 552 -18.46 30.88 8.59
C PHE A 552 -18.88 32.12 9.38
N TYR A 553 -18.64 33.32 8.81
CA TYR A 553 -18.92 34.60 9.43
C TYR A 553 -19.81 35.42 8.50
N LEU A 554 -21.11 35.38 8.72
CA LEU A 554 -22.09 36.05 7.87
C LEU A 554 -22.24 37.52 8.28
N ARG A 555 -22.19 38.42 7.32
CA ARG A 555 -22.42 39.87 7.54
C ARG A 555 -23.89 40.19 7.34
N ARG A 556 -24.46 41.01 8.23
CA ARG A 556 -25.84 41.49 8.06
C ARG A 556 -25.98 42.35 6.83
N ILE A 557 -27.07 42.19 6.08
CA ILE A 557 -27.42 43.09 4.98
C ILE A 557 -27.83 44.44 5.53
N PRO A 558 -27.09 45.54 5.27
CA PRO A 558 -27.43 46.84 5.78
C PRO A 558 -28.72 47.36 5.11
N SER A 559 -29.49 48.17 5.83
CA SER A 559 -30.71 48.79 5.30
C SER A 559 -30.43 49.93 4.30
N GLY A 560 -29.18 50.39 4.23
CA GLY A 560 -28.73 51.50 3.38
C GLY A 560 -28.05 51.01 2.08
N GLU A 561 -27.49 51.99 1.40
CA GLU A 561 -26.66 51.72 0.22
C GLU A 561 -25.24 51.27 0.64
N ILE A 562 -24.65 50.44 -0.19
CA ILE A 562 -23.25 49.97 -0.06
C ILE A 562 -22.50 50.62 -1.25
N GLU A 563 -21.53 51.45 -0.93
CA GLU A 563 -20.72 52.10 -1.95
C GLU A 563 -19.84 51.12 -2.66
N ILE A 564 -19.70 51.27 -4.01
CA ILE A 564 -18.77 50.50 -4.84
C ILE A 564 -17.64 51.48 -5.21
N PRO A 565 -16.55 51.55 -4.42
CA PRO A 565 -15.52 52.56 -4.65
C PRO A 565 -14.75 52.30 -5.93
N GLY A 566 -14.37 53.40 -6.60
CA GLY A 566 -13.49 53.33 -7.78
C GLY A 566 -14.20 53.09 -9.13
N ILE A 567 -15.53 53.07 -9.15
CA ILE A 567 -16.26 53.07 -10.42
C ILE A 567 -16.14 54.45 -11.07
N GLU A 568 -15.46 54.53 -12.19
CA GLU A 568 -15.21 55.73 -12.95
C GLU A 568 -15.78 55.60 -14.38
N TYR A 569 -16.21 56.74 -14.94
CA TYR A 569 -16.74 56.84 -16.28
C TYR A 569 -15.88 57.83 -17.10
N ASP A 570 -16.00 57.80 -18.42
CA ASP A 570 -15.44 58.83 -19.23
C ASP A 570 -16.15 60.18 -18.96
N PHE A 571 -15.40 61.29 -19.16
CA PHE A 571 -15.94 62.64 -18.90
C PHE A 571 -17.24 62.82 -19.69
N ASP A 572 -18.26 63.26 -19.00
CA ASP A 572 -19.59 63.52 -19.55
C ASP A 572 -20.22 62.33 -20.32
N ARG A 573 -19.90 61.08 -19.87
CA ARG A 573 -20.41 59.84 -20.46
C ARG A 573 -20.76 58.83 -19.42
N ALA A 574 -21.49 57.82 -19.87
CA ALA A 574 -21.80 56.60 -19.09
C ALA A 574 -20.89 55.42 -19.43
N THR A 575 -19.85 55.58 -20.26
CA THR A 575 -18.94 54.55 -20.68
C THR A 575 -18.04 54.14 -19.52
N LEU A 576 -18.07 52.85 -19.14
CA LEU A 576 -17.24 52.26 -18.08
C LEU A 576 -15.78 52.14 -18.52
N ARG A 577 -14.86 52.64 -17.73
CA ARG A 577 -13.43 52.48 -17.91
C ARG A 577 -12.98 51.02 -17.57
N PRO A 578 -11.84 50.58 -18.13
CA PRO A 578 -11.35 49.20 -17.88
C PRO A 578 -11.28 48.85 -16.39
N LYS A 579 -10.71 49.75 -15.55
CA LYS A 579 -10.61 49.53 -14.09
C LYS A 579 -11.98 49.38 -13.40
N SER A 580 -12.99 50.12 -13.88
CA SER A 580 -14.37 50.01 -13.37
C SER A 580 -14.99 48.64 -13.69
N LYS A 581 -14.61 48.02 -14.81
CA LYS A 581 -15.04 46.66 -15.18
C LYS A 581 -14.44 45.62 -14.24
N GLU A 582 -13.17 45.76 -13.86
CA GLU A 582 -12.51 44.85 -12.88
C GLU A 582 -13.21 44.93 -11.51
N ILE A 583 -13.66 46.11 -11.09
CA ILE A 583 -14.41 46.31 -9.87
C ILE A 583 -15.81 45.65 -9.98
N LEU A 584 -16.46 45.81 -11.14
CA LEU A 584 -17.75 45.16 -11.39
C LEU A 584 -17.63 43.63 -11.52
N ASP A 585 -16.46 43.09 -11.89
CA ASP A 585 -16.21 41.65 -11.83
C ASP A 585 -16.21 41.15 -10.39
N GLN A 586 -15.68 41.91 -9.42
CA GLN A 586 -15.80 41.59 -8.00
C GLN A 586 -17.27 41.62 -7.52
N LEU A 587 -18.05 42.59 -8.00
CA LEU A 587 -19.48 42.64 -7.71
C LEU A 587 -20.25 41.47 -8.36
N TYR A 588 -19.82 41.04 -9.54
CA TYR A 588 -20.35 39.86 -10.21
C TYR A 588 -20.14 38.60 -9.35
N ASP A 589 -18.90 38.38 -8.86
CA ASP A 589 -18.58 37.24 -8.00
C ASP A 589 -19.41 37.26 -6.72
N PHE A 590 -19.53 38.45 -6.09
CA PHE A 590 -20.37 38.63 -4.90
C PHE A 590 -21.85 38.32 -5.18
N LEU A 591 -22.42 38.79 -6.30
CA LEU A 591 -23.81 38.51 -6.68
C LEU A 591 -24.03 37.06 -7.12
N THR A 592 -22.99 36.39 -7.61
CA THR A 592 -23.04 34.96 -7.94
C THR A 592 -23.09 34.12 -6.66
N LEU A 593 -22.26 34.46 -5.69
CA LEU A 593 -22.32 33.83 -4.36
C LEU A 593 -23.69 34.07 -3.68
N ASN A 594 -24.22 35.30 -3.77
CA ASN A 594 -25.50 35.72 -3.22
C ASN A 594 -26.59 35.68 -4.26
N SER A 595 -26.89 34.52 -4.80
CA SER A 595 -27.81 34.34 -5.94
C SER A 595 -29.28 34.67 -5.64
N ASP A 596 -29.66 34.76 -4.38
CA ASP A 596 -30.98 35.11 -3.84
C ASP A 596 -31.21 36.61 -3.71
N LEU A 597 -30.20 37.45 -3.96
CA LEU A 597 -30.35 38.89 -3.82
C LEU A 597 -30.86 39.56 -5.08
N VAL A 598 -31.80 40.48 -4.92
CA VAL A 598 -32.19 41.49 -5.93
C VAL A 598 -31.62 42.82 -5.48
N VAL A 599 -30.81 43.45 -6.34
CA VAL A 599 -30.10 44.70 -5.99
C VAL A 599 -30.46 45.84 -6.92
N GLU A 600 -30.57 47.04 -6.33
CA GLU A 600 -30.66 48.29 -7.05
C GLU A 600 -29.23 48.85 -7.22
N ILE A 601 -28.78 49.06 -8.42
CA ILE A 601 -27.53 49.75 -8.72
C ILE A 601 -27.82 51.25 -8.82
N LYS A 602 -27.25 51.99 -7.87
CA LYS A 602 -27.45 53.44 -7.71
C LYS A 602 -26.27 54.19 -8.25
N SER A 603 -26.53 55.26 -8.99
CA SER A 603 -25.48 56.18 -9.39
C SER A 603 -25.87 57.64 -9.10
N HIS A 604 -24.87 58.38 -8.64
CA HIS A 604 -25.01 59.75 -8.19
C HIS A 604 -24.04 60.68 -8.98
N THR A 605 -24.41 61.93 -9.11
CA THR A 605 -23.54 62.99 -9.63
C THR A 605 -23.17 63.97 -8.51
N ASP A 606 -22.25 64.84 -8.78
CA ASP A 606 -22.11 66.05 -7.98
C ASP A 606 -23.12 67.11 -8.45
N CYS A 607 -23.15 68.26 -7.76
CA CYS A 607 -24.10 69.32 -8.01
C CYS A 607 -23.66 70.32 -9.11
N ARG A 608 -22.69 69.97 -9.90
CA ARG A 608 -22.30 70.78 -11.06
C ARG A 608 -23.12 70.41 -12.28
N GLY A 609 -23.86 71.34 -12.82
CA GLY A 609 -24.70 71.09 -14.00
C GLY A 609 -26.19 71.35 -13.76
N ASN A 610 -27.03 70.81 -14.65
CA ASN A 610 -28.49 70.92 -14.52
C ASN A 610 -29.07 69.65 -13.93
N ASP A 611 -30.00 69.76 -12.97
CA ASP A 611 -30.60 68.63 -12.24
C ASP A 611 -31.16 67.54 -13.17
N LEU A 612 -31.88 67.91 -14.24
CA LEU A 612 -32.45 66.96 -15.19
C LEU A 612 -31.35 66.24 -15.99
N TYR A 613 -30.28 66.95 -16.29
CA TYR A 613 -29.11 66.37 -16.93
C TYR A 613 -28.40 65.39 -15.99
N ASN A 614 -28.16 65.79 -14.75
CA ASN A 614 -27.52 64.96 -13.73
C ASN A 614 -28.36 63.69 -13.43
N LEU A 615 -29.68 63.85 -13.39
CA LEU A 615 -30.61 62.71 -13.20
C LEU A 615 -30.50 61.72 -14.40
N ARG A 616 -30.49 62.24 -15.64
CA ARG A 616 -30.34 61.41 -16.83
C ARG A 616 -28.98 60.68 -16.87
N LEU A 617 -27.89 61.45 -16.70
CA LEU A 617 -26.52 60.94 -16.73
C LEU A 617 -26.31 59.84 -15.68
N SER A 618 -26.80 60.07 -14.44
CA SER A 618 -26.69 59.03 -13.38
C SER A 618 -27.49 57.78 -13.73
N LYS A 619 -28.66 57.90 -14.34
CA LYS A 619 -29.45 56.75 -14.77
C LYS A 619 -28.74 55.96 -15.89
N GLU A 620 -28.16 56.62 -16.88
CA GLU A 620 -27.37 55.99 -17.94
C GLU A 620 -26.14 55.27 -17.39
N ARG A 621 -25.48 55.82 -16.36
CA ARG A 621 -24.34 55.23 -15.65
C ARG A 621 -24.74 53.97 -14.90
N ALA A 622 -25.83 54.01 -14.13
CA ALA A 622 -26.40 52.84 -13.44
C ALA A 622 -26.76 51.74 -14.45
N GLN A 623 -27.38 52.12 -15.59
CA GLN A 623 -27.72 51.20 -16.67
C GLN A 623 -26.47 50.51 -17.23
N SER A 624 -25.37 51.27 -17.47
CA SER A 624 -24.12 50.69 -18.00
C SER A 624 -23.51 49.65 -17.05
N CYS A 625 -23.60 49.83 -15.73
CA CYS A 625 -23.19 48.84 -14.75
C CYS A 625 -24.06 47.59 -14.82
N VAL A 626 -25.39 47.77 -14.90
CA VAL A 626 -26.36 46.69 -15.02
C VAL A 626 -26.14 45.91 -16.32
N ASP A 627 -25.99 46.57 -17.45
CA ASP A 627 -25.74 45.93 -18.73
C ASP A 627 -24.44 45.11 -18.72
N TYR A 628 -23.40 45.61 -18.06
CA TYR A 628 -22.16 44.87 -17.86
C TYR A 628 -22.36 43.61 -17.05
N LEU A 629 -23.03 43.69 -15.88
CA LEU A 629 -23.31 42.53 -15.02
C LEU A 629 -24.21 41.50 -15.73
N ILE A 630 -25.20 41.92 -16.52
CA ILE A 630 -26.01 41.03 -17.34
C ILE A 630 -25.14 40.34 -18.41
N SER A 631 -24.23 41.06 -19.03
CA SER A 631 -23.31 40.49 -20.03
C SER A 631 -22.39 39.41 -19.46
N LYS A 632 -22.15 39.44 -18.15
CA LYS A 632 -21.38 38.44 -17.40
C LYS A 632 -22.25 37.25 -16.95
N GLY A 633 -23.58 37.36 -16.97
CA GLY A 633 -24.48 36.25 -16.64
C GLY A 633 -25.42 36.46 -15.46
N ILE A 634 -25.42 37.61 -14.81
CA ILE A 634 -26.42 37.91 -13.77
C ILE A 634 -27.80 38.07 -14.41
N ALA A 635 -28.82 37.43 -13.89
CA ALA A 635 -30.19 37.54 -14.39
C ALA A 635 -30.72 38.96 -14.28
N LYS A 636 -31.35 39.46 -15.38
CA LYS A 636 -31.84 40.82 -15.48
C LYS A 636 -32.80 41.22 -14.38
N GLU A 637 -33.64 40.26 -13.92
CA GLU A 637 -34.65 40.44 -12.90
C GLU A 637 -34.05 40.76 -11.52
N ARG A 638 -32.79 40.43 -11.34
CA ARG A 638 -32.01 40.68 -10.10
C ARG A 638 -31.38 42.08 -10.05
N LEU A 639 -31.40 42.84 -11.14
CA LEU A 639 -30.66 44.10 -11.25
C LEU A 639 -31.61 45.27 -11.63
N ILE A 640 -31.70 46.31 -10.79
CA ILE A 640 -32.53 47.46 -10.98
C ILE A 640 -31.63 48.69 -11.15
N PRO A 641 -31.52 49.29 -12.33
CA PRO A 641 -30.72 50.52 -12.53
C PRO A 641 -31.50 51.75 -12.09
N GLN A 642 -30.91 52.55 -11.23
CA GLN A 642 -31.52 53.78 -10.75
C GLN A 642 -30.52 54.93 -10.63
N GLY A 643 -30.85 56.07 -11.29
CA GLY A 643 -30.08 57.29 -11.18
C GLY A 643 -30.74 58.26 -10.19
N TYR A 644 -29.93 58.84 -9.35
CA TYR A 644 -30.38 59.81 -8.36
C TYR A 644 -29.91 61.24 -8.63
N GLY A 645 -29.05 61.44 -9.64
CA GLY A 645 -28.47 62.75 -9.87
C GLY A 645 -27.77 63.26 -8.64
N GLU A 646 -28.09 64.49 -8.28
CA GLU A 646 -27.59 65.18 -7.10
C GLU A 646 -28.58 65.17 -5.88
N THR A 647 -29.67 64.39 -5.95
CA THR A 647 -30.76 64.44 -4.95
C THR A 647 -30.40 63.81 -3.63
N GLU A 648 -29.45 62.86 -3.63
CA GLU A 648 -28.96 62.17 -2.41
C GLU A 648 -27.43 62.40 -2.29
N PRO A 649 -26.97 63.62 -1.97
CA PRO A 649 -25.54 63.90 -1.89
C PRO A 649 -24.97 63.45 -0.54
N LEU A 650 -23.71 62.99 -0.49
CA LEU A 650 -22.97 62.79 0.76
C LEU A 650 -22.59 64.14 1.38
N PHE A 651 -22.26 65.10 0.57
CA PHE A 651 -21.96 66.48 0.95
C PHE A 651 -22.93 67.41 0.21
N LYS A 652 -23.71 68.22 0.98
CA LYS A 652 -24.62 69.17 0.39
C LYS A 652 -23.87 70.24 -0.41
N CYS A 653 -24.42 70.74 -1.53
CA CYS A 653 -23.80 71.75 -2.36
C CYS A 653 -23.44 73.02 -1.65
N ASP A 654 -24.36 73.51 -0.76
CA ASP A 654 -24.12 74.68 0.06
C ASP A 654 -22.92 74.53 1.01
N ASP A 655 -22.62 73.28 1.43
CA ASP A 655 -21.49 73.03 2.33
C ASP A 655 -20.18 72.89 1.52
N ILE A 656 -20.25 72.36 0.33
CA ILE A 656 -19.10 72.35 -0.61
C ILE A 656 -18.71 73.76 -1.02
N GLU A 657 -19.67 74.66 -1.32
CA GLU A 657 -19.43 76.04 -1.68
C GLU A 657 -18.83 76.90 -0.53
N LYS A 658 -19.09 76.51 0.74
CA LYS A 658 -18.50 77.14 1.90
C LYS A 658 -17.07 76.70 2.19
N GLU A 659 -16.62 75.56 1.65
CA GLU A 659 -15.27 75.09 1.86
C GLU A 659 -14.30 76.02 1.10
N THR A 660 -13.26 76.49 1.77
CA THR A 660 -12.31 77.45 1.26
C THR A 660 -11.12 76.81 0.55
N VAL A 661 -10.86 75.57 0.82
CA VAL A 661 -9.74 74.80 0.22
C VAL A 661 -10.24 74.06 -1.01
N LYS A 662 -9.74 74.50 -2.20
CA LYS A 662 -10.17 73.96 -3.50
C LYS A 662 -10.01 72.45 -3.63
N ASP A 663 -8.94 71.91 -3.10
CA ASP A 663 -8.69 70.44 -3.16
C ASP A 663 -9.72 69.66 -2.35
N LYS A 664 -10.14 70.20 -1.20
CA LYS A 664 -11.23 69.61 -0.38
C LYS A 664 -12.59 69.74 -1.05
N GLN A 665 -12.86 70.87 -1.70
CA GLN A 665 -14.07 71.00 -2.50
C GLN A 665 -14.15 69.94 -3.62
N GLU A 666 -13.06 69.74 -4.35
CA GLU A 666 -13.04 68.72 -5.38
C GLU A 666 -13.15 67.29 -4.84
N GLU A 667 -12.52 67.03 -3.70
CA GLU A 667 -12.71 65.75 -2.98
C GLU A 667 -14.18 65.51 -2.60
N MET A 668 -14.86 66.52 -2.08
CA MET A 668 -16.30 66.41 -1.72
C MET A 668 -17.17 66.20 -2.96
N HIS A 669 -16.87 66.86 -4.06
CA HIS A 669 -17.54 66.64 -5.33
C HIS A 669 -17.25 65.23 -5.89
N GLN A 670 -16.00 64.76 -5.80
CA GLN A 670 -15.63 63.41 -6.21
C GLN A 670 -16.36 62.33 -5.43
N ARG A 671 -16.50 62.48 -4.12
CA ARG A 671 -17.24 61.56 -3.28
C ARG A 671 -18.74 61.59 -3.55
N ASN A 672 -19.31 62.71 -3.94
CA ASN A 672 -20.70 62.74 -4.41
C ASN A 672 -20.90 61.98 -5.73
N ARG A 673 -19.90 61.94 -6.61
CA ARG A 673 -19.90 61.16 -7.87
C ARG A 673 -19.60 59.69 -7.56
N ARG A 674 -20.55 58.95 -7.01
CA ARG A 674 -20.39 57.58 -6.60
C ARG A 674 -21.38 56.67 -7.28
N THR A 675 -20.98 55.35 -7.32
CA THR A 675 -21.86 54.26 -7.64
C THR A 675 -21.96 53.39 -6.43
N ALA A 676 -23.18 52.95 -6.09
CA ALA A 676 -23.48 52.09 -4.94
C ALA A 676 -24.51 51.01 -5.33
N PHE A 677 -24.70 50.05 -4.49
CA PHE A 677 -25.83 49.14 -4.63
C PHE A 677 -26.60 49.07 -3.30
N ARG A 678 -27.89 48.72 -3.40
CA ARG A 678 -28.74 48.46 -2.24
C ARG A 678 -29.46 47.16 -2.50
N VAL A 679 -29.53 46.30 -1.47
CA VAL A 679 -30.35 45.08 -1.53
C VAL A 679 -31.82 45.49 -1.39
N VAL A 680 -32.64 45.16 -2.36
CA VAL A 680 -34.07 45.49 -2.39
C VAL A 680 -34.89 44.31 -1.88
N LYS A 681 -34.45 43.08 -2.21
CA LYS A 681 -35.13 41.84 -1.86
C LYS A 681 -34.12 40.72 -1.72
N GLN A 682 -34.39 39.78 -0.83
CA GLN A 682 -33.75 38.49 -0.71
C GLN A 682 -34.84 37.44 -0.92
N GLU A 683 -34.70 36.59 -1.97
CA GLU A 683 -35.67 35.57 -2.35
C GLU A 683 -35.47 34.23 -1.62
#